data_be5ccba5aaa8717f2ecd2585b7d5b448
#
_entry.id   be5ccba5aaa8717f2ecd2585b7d5b448
#
_cell.length_a   1.000
_cell.length_b   1.000
_cell.length_c   1.000
_cell.angle_alpha   90.00
_cell.angle_beta   90.00
_cell.angle_gamma   90.00
#
_symmetry.space_group_name_H-M   'P 1'
#
loop_
_entity.id
_entity.type
_entity.pdbx_description
1 polymer ?
#
loop_
_entity_poly.entity_id
_entity_poly.type
_entity_poly.pdbx_seq_one_letter_code
_entity_poly.pdbx_strand_id
1 'polypeptide(L)'
;MRNTLLYFLAALVIFPVMAQQQPEWQSQYAVGLNKLAPHTYVWPYQTVSDIRNGDYESSPYYMSLNGSWKFHWVKNPDNRPKDFYKPEFYTGGWADIQVPGNWERQGYGTAIYVNETYEFDDKLFHFKKNPPLVPYKENEVGSYRRTFTIPADWEDRRVVICCEGVISFYYIWVNGHLLGYNQGSKTPAEWDITDKLKKGENTVALEVYRWSAGSYLECQDMWRLSGIERDVYLYSTPKQYIADYKVTSSLDKQQYKEGIFGLEATIEGPSTSMTTFAYRLEDKTGKAVLQGEYPIKSKGLSHFLKLDEQSLPDVEVWSAEHPNLYTLILELKDVTGKVTELTGCEVGFRTSEIKDGRFCINGVPVLVKGTNRHEHSQLGRTVSKELMEKDIKLMKQHNINTVRNSHYPTHPYWYQLCDRYGLYMIDEANIESHGMGYGPASLAKDSTWLPAHMDRTQRMYERSKNHPAIVIWSLGNEAGNGINFERTYDWMKSVEKSRPVQYERAEQNYNTDIYCRMYRSVEELMAYARQTEPKVYRPFIMTEYLHTMGNSGGGLKEYMHVFETEPIVQGGCIWDWVDQSFREIDKDGKWYWSYGGDYGPKDVPSFGNFCCNGLVNAVREPHPHLIEVKKEYQYIKSALTDPKKLTVEVKNWYDFTNLNAYTLHWQVMGDDGKVIAEGTRKADCAPHEAVTFSLGAVKLPSTIREAYLNLSWTPDKATPFIGTHDEVAYDQFVLSANKRYRAPEIKLADKVKIDIDPATGALRSYIYKGKEMLSSPVVLSLYRPVTDNDSREKTGGAKVWRKEGLDNMIQKATFVKASETGGKAEVELWNAKGVKLGMATFVYTLQSNGALKVKTTFLPDTSAVTSLARVGLAFEMPYAYNKVSYLGRGEHETYIDRNQSGCIGIYHTDAERMFHYYVKPQATGNRTDVRWMELADEAGEGLSFRSDKVFQFCVIPFTDSNVDKATHINKLERTGIINVHLDAEQSGVGTATCGPGVLPPYRVPVEKHTFEFMICPLK
;
A
#
# COMPACT_ATOMS: atom_id res chain seq x y z
N MET A 1 82.50 -20.67 35.12
CA MET A 1 82.26 -21.92 34.50
C MET A 1 81.20 -22.67 35.24
N ARG A 2 80.26 -23.14 34.63
CA ARG A 2 79.01 -23.80 35.05
C ARG A 2 77.91 -22.87 35.56
N ASN A 3 77.00 -22.59 34.72
CA ASN A 3 75.69 -21.98 34.88
C ASN A 3 74.74 -22.91 35.64
N THR A 4 74.07 -22.41 36.64
CA THR A 4 72.94 -23.08 37.29
C THR A 4 71.68 -22.23 36.95
N LEU A 5 70.81 -22.76 36.06
CA LEU A 5 69.55 -22.15 35.76
C LEU A 5 68.55 -22.62 36.80
N LEU A 6 67.95 -21.70 37.57
CA LEU A 6 66.78 -21.94 38.41
C LEU A 6 65.51 -21.80 37.56
N TYR A 7 64.73 -22.87 37.41
CA TYR A 7 63.38 -22.85 36.91
C TYR A 7 62.41 -22.50 38.00
N PHE A 8 61.75 -21.37 37.87
CA PHE A 8 60.51 -21.08 38.61
C PHE A 8 59.34 -21.66 37.88
N LEU A 9 58.67 -22.71 38.33
CA LEU A 9 57.35 -23.15 37.91
C LEU A 9 56.33 -22.24 38.57
N ALA A 10 55.77 -21.32 37.84
CA ALA A 10 54.53 -20.65 38.22
C ALA A 10 53.36 -21.54 37.79
N ALA A 11 52.70 -22.16 38.74
CA ALA A 11 51.44 -22.86 38.51
C ALA A 11 50.37 -21.81 38.24
N LEU A 12 50.01 -21.61 36.96
CA LEU A 12 48.83 -20.89 36.53
C LEU A 12 47.62 -21.79 36.86
N VAL A 13 46.90 -21.46 37.92
CA VAL A 13 45.55 -22.00 38.16
C VAL A 13 44.61 -21.31 37.19
N ILE A 14 44.37 -21.95 36.06
CA ILE A 14 43.32 -21.53 35.12
C ILE A 14 42.00 -21.95 35.77
N PHE A 15 41.31 -21.02 36.40
CA PHE A 15 39.88 -21.18 36.68
C PHE A 15 39.20 -21.15 35.30
N PRO A 16 38.43 -22.18 34.93
CA PRO A 16 37.57 -22.06 33.78
C PRO A 16 36.48 -21.08 34.22
N VAL A 17 36.55 -19.82 33.81
CA VAL A 17 35.40 -18.98 33.72
C VAL A 17 34.49 -19.68 32.71
N MET A 18 33.53 -20.48 33.19
CA MET A 18 32.39 -20.84 32.34
C MET A 18 31.72 -19.53 31.95
N ALA A 19 32.13 -18.98 30.82
CA ALA A 19 31.36 -17.97 30.14
C ALA A 19 29.99 -18.65 29.92
N GLN A 20 28.96 -18.16 30.59
CA GLN A 20 27.60 -18.61 30.40
C GLN A 20 27.31 -18.44 28.90
N GLN A 21 27.26 -19.55 28.18
CA GLN A 21 27.03 -19.52 26.73
C GLN A 21 25.69 -18.84 26.49
N GLN A 22 25.73 -17.71 25.83
CA GLN A 22 24.49 -16.98 25.54
C GLN A 22 23.56 -17.88 24.71
N PRO A 23 22.26 -17.84 24.95
CA PRO A 23 21.32 -18.63 24.16
C PRO A 23 21.34 -18.19 22.70
N GLU A 24 21.02 -19.11 21.80
CA GLU A 24 21.10 -18.90 20.35
C GLU A 24 20.28 -17.68 19.89
N TRP A 25 19.15 -17.41 20.52
CA TRP A 25 18.32 -16.25 20.21
C TRP A 25 18.97 -14.89 20.55
N GLN A 26 20.09 -14.87 21.27
CA GLN A 26 20.93 -13.70 21.54
C GLN A 26 22.17 -13.61 20.63
N SER A 27 22.19 -14.36 19.51
CA SER A 27 23.35 -14.43 18.62
C SER A 27 22.99 -14.17 17.16
N GLN A 28 23.68 -13.23 16.53
CA GLN A 28 23.54 -12.93 15.09
C GLN A 28 24.08 -14.07 14.18
N TYR A 29 24.84 -14.99 14.73
CA TYR A 29 25.37 -16.16 14.00
C TYR A 29 24.39 -17.33 13.99
N ALA A 30 23.37 -17.33 14.86
CA ALA A 30 22.41 -18.42 15.01
C ALA A 30 21.25 -18.28 14.00
N VAL A 31 21.56 -18.24 12.72
CA VAL A 31 20.57 -18.07 11.65
C VAL A 31 19.67 -19.30 11.43
N GLY A 32 20.13 -20.49 11.86
CA GLY A 32 19.36 -21.72 11.80
C GLY A 32 20.21 -22.95 12.11
N LEU A 33 19.56 -24.02 12.56
CA LEU A 33 20.18 -25.31 12.84
C LEU A 33 19.44 -26.43 12.13
N ASN A 34 20.15 -27.26 11.39
CA ASN A 34 19.64 -28.46 10.70
C ASN A 34 18.49 -28.22 9.71
N LYS A 35 18.16 -26.96 9.41
CA LYS A 35 17.14 -26.63 8.40
C LYS A 35 17.66 -26.96 7.01
N LEU A 36 16.79 -27.39 6.12
CA LEU A 36 17.14 -27.68 4.74
C LEU A 36 17.74 -26.44 4.05
N ALA A 37 18.63 -26.70 3.09
CA ALA A 37 19.14 -25.63 2.23
C ALA A 37 17.96 -24.91 1.54
N PRO A 38 18.08 -23.61 1.26
CA PRO A 38 17.03 -22.89 0.53
C PRO A 38 16.88 -23.47 -0.89
N HIS A 39 15.64 -23.65 -1.31
CA HIS A 39 15.28 -24.19 -2.64
C HIS A 39 13.93 -23.60 -3.09
N THR A 40 13.59 -23.78 -4.37
CA THR A 40 12.27 -23.41 -4.88
C THR A 40 11.19 -24.32 -4.29
N TYR A 41 9.92 -23.88 -4.32
CA TYR A 41 8.84 -24.78 -3.92
C TYR A 41 8.74 -25.98 -4.85
N VAL A 42 8.89 -27.17 -4.29
CA VAL A 42 8.73 -28.46 -4.97
C VAL A 42 7.49 -29.12 -4.40
N TRP A 43 6.32 -28.64 -4.85
CA TRP A 43 5.04 -29.16 -4.38
C TRP A 43 4.80 -30.57 -4.93
N PRO A 44 4.46 -31.56 -4.11
CA PRO A 44 4.13 -32.90 -4.59
C PRO A 44 2.69 -32.94 -5.08
N TYR A 45 2.48 -32.73 -6.38
CA TYR A 45 1.15 -32.81 -7.00
C TYR A 45 0.71 -34.24 -7.30
N GLN A 46 -0.63 -34.46 -7.38
CA GLN A 46 -1.18 -35.72 -7.80
C GLN A 46 -1.44 -35.78 -9.31
N THR A 47 -1.89 -34.66 -9.89
CA THR A 47 -2.23 -34.56 -11.31
C THR A 47 -1.61 -33.32 -11.97
N VAL A 48 -1.50 -33.39 -13.30
CA VAL A 48 -1.08 -32.20 -14.09
C VAL A 48 -2.07 -31.04 -13.97
N SER A 49 -3.36 -31.35 -13.76
CA SER A 49 -4.38 -30.33 -13.51
C SER A 49 -4.08 -29.53 -12.24
N ASP A 50 -3.60 -30.20 -11.20
CA ASP A 50 -3.27 -29.54 -9.92
C ASP A 50 -2.08 -28.59 -10.10
N ILE A 51 -1.08 -28.95 -10.93
CA ILE A 51 0.04 -28.05 -11.30
C ILE A 51 -0.51 -26.79 -12.00
N ARG A 52 -1.39 -26.95 -13.00
CA ARG A 52 -1.98 -25.81 -13.75
C ARG A 52 -2.81 -24.89 -12.87
N ASN A 53 -3.49 -25.46 -11.87
CA ASN A 53 -4.29 -24.69 -10.92
C ASN A 53 -3.45 -24.14 -9.76
N GLY A 54 -2.22 -24.64 -9.57
CA GLY A 54 -1.38 -24.33 -8.40
C GLY A 54 -1.97 -24.88 -7.10
N ASP A 55 -2.80 -25.92 -7.21
CA ASP A 55 -3.53 -26.50 -6.08
C ASP A 55 -2.69 -27.62 -5.43
N TYR A 56 -1.69 -27.21 -4.66
CA TYR A 56 -0.84 -28.14 -3.90
C TYR A 56 -1.54 -28.65 -2.62
N GLU A 57 -2.50 -27.91 -2.09
CA GLU A 57 -3.17 -28.23 -0.83
C GLU A 57 -4.14 -29.41 -0.97
N SER A 58 -4.69 -29.65 -2.16
CA SER A 58 -5.51 -30.83 -2.45
C SER A 58 -4.69 -32.12 -2.64
N SER A 59 -3.37 -32.00 -2.72
CA SER A 59 -2.49 -33.17 -2.89
C SER A 59 -2.59 -34.13 -1.69
N PRO A 60 -2.69 -35.46 -1.91
CA PRO A 60 -2.64 -36.44 -0.83
C PRO A 60 -1.26 -36.49 -0.14
N TYR A 61 -0.25 -35.82 -0.71
CA TYR A 61 1.10 -35.68 -0.16
C TYR A 61 1.35 -34.36 0.57
N TYR A 62 0.29 -33.60 0.81
CA TYR A 62 0.29 -32.38 1.61
C TYR A 62 -0.62 -32.55 2.82
N MET A 63 -0.20 -32.06 3.98
CA MET A 63 -1.00 -32.08 5.20
C MET A 63 -0.84 -30.76 5.95
N SER A 64 -1.91 -29.97 6.02
CA SER A 64 -1.92 -28.76 6.83
C SER A 64 -1.90 -29.08 8.32
N LEU A 65 -1.07 -28.38 9.07
CA LEU A 65 -1.08 -28.34 10.52
C LEU A 65 -1.67 -27.02 11.07
N ASN A 66 -2.34 -26.24 10.23
CA ASN A 66 -3.08 -25.05 10.63
C ASN A 66 -4.29 -25.40 11.51
N GLY A 67 -4.79 -24.40 12.25
CA GLY A 67 -5.95 -24.53 13.12
C GLY A 67 -5.61 -24.42 14.59
N SER A 68 -6.27 -25.17 15.46
CA SER A 68 -6.11 -25.05 16.91
C SER A 68 -4.86 -25.77 17.40
N TRP A 69 -4.01 -25.08 18.16
CA TRP A 69 -2.83 -25.62 18.84
C TRP A 69 -2.95 -25.42 20.34
N LYS A 70 -2.42 -26.29 21.18
CA LYS A 70 -2.22 -26.06 22.60
C LYS A 70 -1.13 -25.02 22.79
N PHE A 71 -1.39 -24.04 23.67
CA PHE A 71 -0.55 -22.87 23.83
C PHE A 71 -0.36 -22.48 25.29
N HIS A 72 0.89 -22.17 25.65
CA HIS A 72 1.26 -21.65 26.95
C HIS A 72 2.19 -20.44 26.77
N TRP A 73 1.78 -19.30 27.29
CA TRP A 73 2.51 -18.05 27.17
C TRP A 73 3.09 -17.58 28.51
N VAL A 74 4.30 -17.06 28.48
CA VAL A 74 4.98 -16.49 29.65
C VAL A 74 5.70 -15.19 29.26
N LYS A 75 5.79 -14.27 30.24
CA LYS A 75 6.49 -12.98 30.04
C LYS A 75 8.01 -13.09 30.08
N ASN A 76 8.54 -14.14 30.71
CA ASN A 76 9.97 -14.31 30.99
C ASN A 76 10.40 -15.72 30.56
N PRO A 77 11.48 -15.85 29.80
CA PRO A 77 11.99 -17.14 29.36
C PRO A 77 12.25 -18.14 30.48
N ASP A 78 12.62 -17.66 31.67
CA ASP A 78 12.90 -18.55 32.82
C ASP A 78 11.64 -19.29 33.30
N ASN A 79 10.45 -18.74 33.06
CA ASN A 79 9.17 -19.30 33.48
C ASN A 79 8.53 -20.24 32.47
N ARG A 80 9.18 -20.44 31.30
CA ARG A 80 8.64 -21.31 30.26
C ARG A 80 8.59 -22.76 30.71
N PRO A 81 7.59 -23.53 30.30
CA PRO A 81 7.49 -24.94 30.64
C PRO A 81 8.69 -25.69 30.08
N LYS A 82 9.44 -26.35 30.96
CA LYS A 82 10.54 -27.23 30.56
C LYS A 82 9.98 -28.57 30.13
N ASP A 83 10.65 -29.25 29.22
CA ASP A 83 10.29 -30.58 28.75
C ASP A 83 8.91 -30.71 28.08
N PHE A 84 8.24 -29.59 27.78
CA PHE A 84 6.90 -29.56 27.17
C PHE A 84 6.87 -30.24 25.77
N TYR A 85 8.01 -30.34 25.13
CA TYR A 85 8.20 -30.98 23.83
C TYR A 85 8.15 -32.52 23.90
N LYS A 86 8.23 -33.10 25.11
CA LYS A 86 8.17 -34.56 25.31
C LYS A 86 6.72 -35.05 25.09
N PRO A 87 6.54 -36.20 24.39
CA PRO A 87 5.19 -36.73 24.08
C PRO A 87 4.30 -36.90 25.31
N GLU A 88 4.88 -37.34 26.43
CA GLU A 88 4.18 -37.63 27.69
C GLU A 88 3.81 -36.37 28.51
N PHE A 89 4.27 -35.18 28.10
CA PHE A 89 3.97 -33.94 28.84
C PHE A 89 2.47 -33.60 28.76
N TYR A 90 1.84 -33.37 29.92
CA TYR A 90 0.42 -33.09 30.05
C TYR A 90 0.11 -31.62 29.72
N THR A 91 -0.71 -31.40 28.72
CA THR A 91 -1.14 -30.05 28.27
C THR A 91 -2.59 -29.73 28.57
N GLY A 92 -3.30 -30.52 29.44
CA GLY A 92 -4.72 -30.34 29.69
C GLY A 92 -5.14 -29.00 30.32
N GLY A 93 -4.18 -28.26 30.92
CA GLY A 93 -4.40 -26.91 31.42
C GLY A 93 -3.97 -25.78 30.49
N TRP A 94 -3.53 -26.08 29.29
CA TRP A 94 -3.11 -25.08 28.31
C TRP A 94 -4.30 -24.51 27.53
N ALA A 95 -4.20 -23.25 27.14
CA ALA A 95 -5.15 -22.64 26.24
C ALA A 95 -5.05 -23.21 24.83
N ASP A 96 -6.04 -22.92 24.00
CA ASP A 96 -6.00 -23.13 22.57
C ASP A 96 -5.73 -21.82 21.85
N ILE A 97 -4.86 -21.85 20.81
CA ILE A 97 -4.55 -20.70 19.98
C ILE A 97 -4.71 -21.08 18.50
N GLN A 98 -5.16 -20.15 17.67
CA GLN A 98 -5.28 -20.36 16.23
C GLN A 98 -3.93 -20.14 15.53
N VAL A 99 -3.58 -21.05 14.65
CA VAL A 99 -2.40 -21.01 13.76
C VAL A 99 -2.89 -21.11 12.31
N PRO A 100 -2.48 -20.23 11.38
CA PRO A 100 -1.68 -19.04 11.65
C PRO A 100 -2.40 -17.96 12.44
N GLY A 101 -1.64 -17.15 13.18
CA GLY A 101 -2.16 -16.04 13.96
C GLY A 101 -1.12 -15.44 14.90
N ASN A 102 -1.25 -14.15 15.13
CA ASN A 102 -0.43 -13.46 16.12
C ASN A 102 -1.03 -13.62 17.51
N TRP A 103 -0.19 -13.87 18.53
CA TRP A 103 -0.72 -14.11 19.86
C TRP A 103 -1.27 -12.84 20.52
N GLU A 104 -0.74 -11.63 20.15
CA GLU A 104 -1.22 -10.35 20.67
C GLU A 104 -2.67 -10.08 20.23
N ARG A 105 -3.06 -10.61 19.08
CA ARG A 105 -4.44 -10.54 18.60
C ARG A 105 -5.37 -11.60 19.18
N GLN A 106 -4.82 -12.52 19.98
CA GLN A 106 -5.54 -13.60 20.63
C GLN A 106 -5.49 -13.50 22.16
N GLY A 107 -5.12 -12.31 22.70
CA GLY A 107 -5.20 -11.99 24.12
C GLY A 107 -3.92 -12.20 24.91
N TYR A 108 -2.77 -12.37 24.27
CA TYR A 108 -1.48 -12.56 24.94
C TYR A 108 -0.49 -11.45 24.57
N GLY A 109 0.23 -10.93 25.56
CA GLY A 109 1.21 -9.86 25.32
C GLY A 109 0.58 -8.53 24.91
N THR A 110 1.36 -7.67 24.28
CA THR A 110 0.94 -6.32 23.86
C THR A 110 1.34 -6.07 22.41
N ALA A 111 0.37 -5.71 21.56
CA ALA A 111 0.64 -5.23 20.21
C ALA A 111 1.30 -3.84 20.29
N ILE A 112 2.46 -3.68 19.68
CA ILE A 112 3.23 -2.43 19.66
C ILE A 112 3.44 -2.01 18.21
N TYR A 113 3.20 -0.73 17.93
CA TYR A 113 3.54 -0.14 16.64
C TYR A 113 4.58 0.96 16.82
N VAL A 114 5.73 0.75 16.21
CA VAL A 114 6.79 1.75 16.06
C VAL A 114 7.37 1.69 14.65
N ASN A 115 7.83 2.84 14.14
CA ASN A 115 8.44 2.94 12.81
C ASN A 115 9.97 2.76 12.89
N GLU A 116 10.71 3.85 13.01
CA GLU A 116 12.18 3.94 12.87
C GLU A 116 12.97 3.55 14.13
N THR A 117 12.40 2.73 15.00
CA THR A 117 13.04 2.33 16.27
C THR A 117 12.65 0.89 16.61
N TYR A 118 13.42 0.28 17.51
CA TYR A 118 13.05 -1.02 18.06
C TYR A 118 12.10 -0.81 19.24
N GLU A 119 11.01 -1.56 19.28
CA GLU A 119 10.01 -1.48 20.34
C GLU A 119 10.57 -1.80 21.72
N PHE A 120 11.63 -2.61 21.77
CA PHE A 120 12.31 -2.99 23.02
C PHE A 120 13.40 -2.01 23.47
N ASP A 121 13.79 -1.02 22.64
CA ASP A 121 14.73 0.06 23.01
C ASP A 121 13.99 1.14 23.81
N ASP A 122 13.41 0.75 24.94
CA ASP A 122 12.54 1.59 25.74
C ASP A 122 12.66 1.33 27.25
N LYS A 123 12.28 2.34 28.04
CA LYS A 123 12.25 2.27 29.50
C LYS A 123 11.29 1.21 30.05
N LEU A 124 10.18 0.95 29.33
CA LEU A 124 9.19 -0.05 29.69
C LEU A 124 9.82 -1.45 29.78
N PHE A 125 10.82 -1.73 28.93
CA PHE A 125 11.53 -3.01 28.90
C PHE A 125 12.88 -2.95 29.62
N HIS A 126 13.19 -1.88 30.34
CA HIS A 126 14.46 -1.67 31.04
C HIS A 126 15.69 -1.99 30.19
N PHE A 127 15.58 -1.72 28.89
CA PHE A 127 16.61 -2.11 27.91
C PHE A 127 16.98 -0.95 27.00
N LYS A 128 18.25 -0.91 26.65
CA LYS A 128 18.81 -0.04 25.60
C LYS A 128 19.41 -0.93 24.53
N LYS A 129 19.08 -0.68 23.28
CA LYS A 129 19.57 -1.47 22.15
C LYS A 129 21.09 -1.67 22.19
N ASN A 130 21.52 -2.90 22.09
CA ASN A 130 22.91 -3.34 22.14
C ASN A 130 23.05 -4.64 21.29
N PRO A 131 23.02 -4.56 19.95
CA PRO A 131 23.08 -5.74 19.09
C PRO A 131 24.27 -6.63 19.42
N PRO A 132 24.10 -7.98 19.48
CA PRO A 132 22.91 -8.75 19.11
C PRO A 132 21.93 -8.98 20.26
N LEU A 133 22.16 -8.41 21.44
CA LEU A 133 21.37 -8.67 22.64
C LEU A 133 19.97 -8.04 22.57
N VAL A 134 18.98 -8.75 23.04
CA VAL A 134 17.61 -8.27 23.26
C VAL A 134 17.23 -8.42 24.73
N PRO A 135 16.14 -7.75 25.23
CA PRO A 135 15.70 -7.93 26.62
C PRO A 135 15.60 -9.41 26.98
N TYR A 136 16.10 -9.80 28.15
CA TYR A 136 16.01 -11.19 28.59
C TYR A 136 14.74 -11.43 29.41
N LYS A 137 14.55 -10.66 30.51
CA LYS A 137 13.45 -10.91 31.45
C LYS A 137 12.06 -10.56 30.92
N GLU A 138 12.00 -9.62 30.02
CA GLU A 138 10.77 -9.14 29.38
C GLU A 138 10.54 -9.78 28.01
N ASN A 139 11.37 -10.75 27.61
CA ASN A 139 11.20 -11.46 26.34
C ASN A 139 10.13 -12.54 26.47
N GLU A 140 8.97 -12.27 25.93
CA GLU A 140 7.83 -13.17 25.97
C GLU A 140 8.12 -14.48 25.20
N VAL A 141 7.62 -15.61 25.73
CA VAL A 141 7.78 -16.92 25.09
C VAL A 141 6.43 -17.60 24.95
N GLY A 142 6.12 -18.02 23.74
CA GLY A 142 4.97 -18.88 23.40
C GLY A 142 5.41 -20.33 23.18
N SER A 143 4.91 -21.25 24.01
CA SER A 143 5.10 -22.68 23.83
C SER A 143 3.88 -23.26 23.12
N TYR A 144 4.07 -23.80 21.92
CA TYR A 144 3.03 -24.38 21.07
C TYR A 144 3.16 -25.88 21.02
N ARG A 145 2.02 -26.58 20.95
CA ARG A 145 2.02 -28.04 20.81
C ARG A 145 0.80 -28.52 20.03
N ARG A 146 1.01 -29.47 19.11
CA ARG A 146 -0.04 -30.13 18.35
C ARG A 146 0.29 -31.61 18.11
N THR A 147 -0.75 -32.45 18.08
CA THR A 147 -0.64 -33.83 17.62
C THR A 147 -1.13 -33.95 16.18
N PHE A 148 -0.55 -34.94 15.47
CA PHE A 148 -0.91 -35.28 14.11
C PHE A 148 -0.68 -36.76 13.83
N THR A 149 -1.35 -37.30 12.82
CA THR A 149 -1.18 -38.68 12.38
C THR A 149 -0.82 -38.70 10.91
N ILE A 150 0.27 -39.40 10.57
CA ILE A 150 0.71 -39.52 9.19
C ILE A 150 -0.23 -40.49 8.42
N PRO A 151 -0.64 -40.18 7.21
CA PRO A 151 -1.38 -41.06 6.32
C PRO A 151 -0.60 -42.38 6.09
N ALA A 152 -1.30 -43.52 5.99
CA ALA A 152 -0.67 -44.82 5.88
C ALA A 152 0.18 -44.98 4.62
N ASP A 153 -0.15 -44.29 3.55
CA ASP A 153 0.58 -44.29 2.28
C ASP A 153 1.87 -43.42 2.31
N TRP A 154 2.13 -42.73 3.45
CA TRP A 154 3.43 -42.05 3.65
C TRP A 154 4.47 -42.89 4.39
N GLU A 155 4.16 -44.14 4.82
CA GLU A 155 5.02 -44.95 5.71
C GLU A 155 6.41 -45.17 5.14
N ASP A 156 6.55 -45.33 3.81
CA ASP A 156 7.84 -45.53 3.14
C ASP A 156 8.37 -44.31 2.39
N ARG A 157 7.80 -43.16 2.65
CA ARG A 157 8.16 -41.90 1.99
C ARG A 157 9.04 -41.02 2.89
N ARG A 158 9.69 -40.05 2.29
CA ARG A 158 10.32 -38.94 3.00
C ARG A 158 9.22 -37.95 3.45
N VAL A 159 9.33 -37.45 4.65
CA VAL A 159 8.37 -36.45 5.21
C VAL A 159 9.12 -35.22 5.73
N VAL A 160 8.69 -34.05 5.30
CA VAL A 160 9.27 -32.77 5.69
C VAL A 160 8.21 -31.92 6.41
N ILE A 161 8.63 -31.26 7.49
CA ILE A 161 7.82 -30.22 8.13
C ILE A 161 8.31 -28.85 7.66
N CYS A 162 7.38 -27.98 7.29
CA CYS A 162 7.63 -26.60 6.90
C CYS A 162 6.90 -25.62 7.84
N CYS A 163 7.61 -24.59 8.27
CA CYS A 163 7.05 -23.39 8.90
C CYS A 163 7.30 -22.22 7.96
N GLU A 164 6.24 -21.69 7.33
CA GLU A 164 6.35 -20.60 6.33
C GLU A 164 6.73 -19.24 6.92
N GLY A 165 6.36 -18.98 8.19
CA GLY A 165 6.70 -17.73 8.85
C GLY A 165 6.39 -17.75 10.34
N VAL A 166 7.43 -17.56 11.15
CA VAL A 166 7.36 -17.53 12.63
C VAL A 166 8.24 -16.41 13.17
N ILE A 167 7.67 -15.49 13.93
CA ILE A 167 8.36 -14.33 14.50
C ILE A 167 8.72 -14.59 15.98
N SER A 168 9.96 -14.34 16.42
CA SER A 168 11.15 -13.95 15.67
C SER A 168 12.20 -15.05 15.62
N PHE A 169 12.23 -15.89 16.61
CA PHE A 169 13.12 -17.04 16.78
C PHE A 169 12.35 -18.20 17.38
N TYR A 170 12.61 -19.43 16.97
CA TYR A 170 11.96 -20.59 17.58
C TYR A 170 12.83 -21.85 17.52
N TYR A 171 12.66 -22.68 18.55
CA TYR A 171 13.07 -24.08 18.51
C TYR A 171 11.89 -24.96 18.09
N ILE A 172 12.19 -26.09 17.41
CA ILE A 172 11.19 -27.06 16.95
C ILE A 172 11.57 -28.49 17.31
N TRP A 173 10.60 -29.25 17.80
CA TRP A 173 10.75 -30.66 18.14
C TRP A 173 9.64 -31.49 17.48
N VAL A 174 9.98 -32.73 17.14
CA VAL A 174 9.01 -33.78 16.77
C VAL A 174 9.24 -34.98 17.66
N ASN A 175 8.19 -35.50 18.32
CA ASN A 175 8.23 -36.66 19.22
C ASN A 175 9.32 -36.54 20.32
N GLY A 176 9.58 -35.34 20.83
CA GLY A 176 10.60 -35.08 21.84
C GLY A 176 12.02 -34.86 21.30
N HIS A 177 12.25 -35.06 20.00
CA HIS A 177 13.56 -34.86 19.37
C HIS A 177 13.67 -33.42 18.85
N LEU A 178 14.70 -32.71 19.29
CA LEU A 178 15.05 -31.41 18.74
C LEU A 178 15.41 -31.54 17.26
N LEU A 179 14.66 -30.88 16.38
CA LEU A 179 15.01 -30.77 14.97
C LEU A 179 16.05 -29.68 14.75
N GLY A 180 15.82 -28.52 15.36
CA GLY A 180 16.70 -27.38 15.22
C GLY A 180 16.04 -26.09 15.71
N TYR A 181 16.52 -24.97 15.17
CA TYR A 181 15.96 -23.63 15.36
C TYR A 181 16.04 -22.81 14.06
N ASN A 182 15.25 -21.75 14.01
CA ASN A 182 15.33 -20.77 12.94
C ASN A 182 15.26 -19.34 13.49
N GLN A 183 16.01 -18.44 12.83
CA GLN A 183 15.98 -17.00 13.02
C GLN A 183 15.78 -16.36 11.64
N GLY A 184 14.76 -15.55 11.49
CA GLY A 184 14.36 -15.03 10.18
C GLY A 184 12.90 -15.37 9.90
N SER A 185 12.03 -14.35 9.99
CA SER A 185 10.59 -14.56 10.19
C SER A 185 9.81 -14.77 8.91
N LYS A 186 10.38 -14.43 7.73
CA LYS A 186 9.60 -14.20 6.50
C LYS A 186 9.94 -15.14 5.35
N THR A 187 10.71 -16.18 5.62
CA THR A 187 11.04 -17.23 4.65
C THR A 187 10.82 -18.58 5.29
N PRO A 188 10.45 -19.62 4.50
CA PRO A 188 10.20 -20.94 5.04
C PRO A 188 11.43 -21.54 5.69
N ALA A 189 11.21 -22.31 6.76
CA ALA A 189 12.20 -23.14 7.39
C ALA A 189 11.67 -24.58 7.44
N GLU A 190 12.49 -25.52 6.96
CA GLU A 190 12.09 -26.90 6.70
C GLU A 190 13.04 -27.88 7.34
N TRP A 191 12.50 -29.00 7.84
CA TRP A 191 13.25 -30.08 8.43
C TRP A 191 12.72 -31.44 7.95
N ASP A 192 13.62 -32.31 7.57
CA ASP A 192 13.30 -33.73 7.32
C ASP A 192 13.02 -34.42 8.66
N ILE A 193 11.82 -34.95 8.82
CA ILE A 193 11.37 -35.59 10.05
C ILE A 193 11.16 -37.09 9.90
N THR A 194 11.53 -37.65 8.76
CA THR A 194 11.25 -39.05 8.38
C THR A 194 11.66 -40.05 9.44
N ASP A 195 12.86 -39.90 9.99
CA ASP A 195 13.41 -40.82 11.01
C ASP A 195 12.94 -40.50 12.45
N LYS A 196 12.17 -39.44 12.64
CA LYS A 196 11.59 -39.03 13.93
C LYS A 196 10.12 -39.43 14.06
N LEU A 197 9.50 -39.85 12.98
CA LEU A 197 8.10 -40.26 12.96
C LEU A 197 7.92 -41.65 13.58
N LYS A 198 6.75 -41.84 14.18
CA LYS A 198 6.26 -43.11 14.69
C LYS A 198 4.90 -43.43 14.11
N LYS A 199 4.54 -44.73 14.12
CA LYS A 199 3.21 -45.18 13.70
C LYS A 199 2.14 -44.65 14.68
N GLY A 200 1.06 -44.12 14.15
CA GLY A 200 -0.02 -43.50 14.94
C GLY A 200 0.25 -42.04 15.24
N GLU A 201 -0.13 -41.59 16.42
CA GLU A 201 -0.05 -40.17 16.83
C GLU A 201 1.39 -39.70 17.05
N ASN A 202 1.73 -38.62 16.38
CA ASN A 202 2.98 -37.86 16.51
C ASN A 202 2.70 -36.50 17.17
N THR A 203 3.75 -35.89 17.73
CA THR A 203 3.68 -34.61 18.40
C THR A 203 4.70 -33.66 17.79
N VAL A 204 4.26 -32.43 17.42
CA VAL A 204 5.14 -31.32 17.11
C VAL A 204 5.03 -30.27 18.21
N ALA A 205 6.17 -29.68 18.58
CA ALA A 205 6.25 -28.61 19.57
C ALA A 205 7.17 -27.49 19.07
N LEU A 206 6.76 -26.22 19.29
CA LEU A 206 7.55 -25.04 19.02
C LEU A 206 7.67 -24.18 20.29
N GLU A 207 8.86 -23.64 20.52
CA GLU A 207 9.13 -22.64 21.55
C GLU A 207 9.54 -21.34 20.85
N VAL A 208 8.63 -20.37 20.83
CA VAL A 208 8.76 -19.14 20.04
C VAL A 208 9.08 -17.97 20.97
N TYR A 209 10.13 -17.22 20.64
CA TYR A 209 10.59 -16.03 21.35
C TYR A 209 10.15 -14.77 20.62
N ARG A 210 9.60 -13.81 21.36
CA ARG A 210 9.16 -12.52 20.82
C ARG A 210 10.31 -11.78 20.15
N TRP A 211 11.45 -11.70 20.82
CA TRP A 211 12.63 -10.99 20.33
C TRP A 211 13.84 -11.90 20.24
N SER A 212 14.68 -11.61 19.27
CA SER A 212 15.95 -12.28 19.04
C SER A 212 16.95 -11.33 18.40
N ALA A 213 18.20 -11.78 18.23
CA ALA A 213 19.17 -11.05 17.44
C ALA A 213 18.63 -10.72 16.03
N GLY A 214 17.82 -11.61 15.44
CA GLY A 214 17.14 -11.36 14.17
C GLY A 214 16.23 -10.15 14.14
N SER A 215 15.65 -9.76 15.28
CA SER A 215 14.78 -8.58 15.39
C SER A 215 15.49 -7.27 15.02
N TYR A 216 16.83 -7.22 15.11
CA TYR A 216 17.61 -6.07 14.66
C TYR A 216 17.64 -5.89 13.14
N LEU A 217 17.35 -6.94 12.38
CA LEU A 217 17.20 -6.90 10.92
C LEU A 217 15.74 -6.88 10.45
N GLU A 218 14.80 -6.80 11.36
CA GLU A 218 13.36 -6.83 11.08
C GLU A 218 12.65 -5.60 11.70
N CYS A 219 13.24 -4.41 11.47
CA CYS A 219 12.79 -3.11 11.98
C CYS A 219 11.82 -2.39 11.03
N GLN A 220 11.06 -3.14 10.22
CA GLN A 220 10.16 -2.58 9.23
C GLN A 220 9.07 -1.72 9.86
N ASP A 221 8.54 -0.75 9.09
CA ASP A 221 7.43 0.11 9.50
C ASP A 221 6.11 -0.68 9.53
N MET A 222 5.93 -1.44 10.61
CA MET A 222 4.77 -2.31 10.80
C MET A 222 4.56 -2.65 12.27
N TRP A 223 3.39 -3.20 12.59
CA TRP A 223 3.12 -3.72 13.93
C TRP A 223 4.14 -4.79 14.35
N ARG A 224 4.62 -4.69 15.57
CA ARG A 224 5.48 -5.66 16.23
C ARG A 224 4.61 -6.72 16.90
N LEU A 225 4.32 -7.76 16.13
CA LEU A 225 3.51 -8.90 16.55
C LEU A 225 4.36 -10.16 16.51
N SER A 226 3.91 -11.20 17.20
CA SER A 226 4.66 -12.43 17.41
C SER A 226 3.83 -13.67 17.11
N GLY A 227 4.48 -14.82 17.03
CA GLY A 227 3.83 -16.10 16.85
C GLY A 227 4.00 -16.71 15.47
N ILE A 228 3.16 -17.67 15.14
CA ILE A 228 3.15 -18.37 13.87
C ILE A 228 2.18 -17.65 12.94
N GLU A 229 2.69 -16.79 12.05
CA GLU A 229 1.87 -15.90 11.23
C GLU A 229 1.51 -16.45 9.84
N ARG A 230 2.19 -17.51 9.41
CA ARG A 230 1.90 -18.22 8.16
C ARG A 230 1.75 -19.73 8.40
N ASP A 231 1.45 -20.44 7.34
CA ASP A 231 1.13 -21.87 7.37
C ASP A 231 2.22 -22.74 8.00
N VAL A 232 1.79 -23.77 8.72
CA VAL A 232 2.60 -24.91 9.12
C VAL A 232 2.01 -26.14 8.47
N TYR A 233 2.84 -26.91 7.77
CA TYR A 233 2.38 -28.09 7.05
C TYR A 233 3.44 -29.16 6.94
N LEU A 234 3.01 -30.34 6.60
CA LEU A 234 3.85 -31.45 6.19
C LEU A 234 3.69 -31.69 4.69
N TYR A 235 4.76 -32.08 4.05
CA TYR A 235 4.68 -32.66 2.72
C TYR A 235 5.52 -33.92 2.63
N SER A 236 5.15 -34.78 1.69
CA SER A 236 5.80 -36.10 1.53
C SER A 236 6.28 -36.31 0.11
N THR A 237 7.53 -36.69 -0.04
CA THR A 237 8.14 -37.07 -1.32
C THR A 237 8.57 -38.53 -1.34
N PRO A 238 8.86 -39.14 -2.50
CA PRO A 238 9.59 -40.42 -2.55
C PRO A 238 10.96 -40.31 -1.87
N LYS A 239 11.60 -41.42 -1.57
CA LYS A 239 12.98 -41.42 -1.01
C LYS A 239 14.00 -40.84 -1.95
N GLN A 240 13.84 -41.02 -3.26
CA GLN A 240 14.54 -40.27 -4.28
C GLN A 240 13.57 -39.21 -4.82
N TYR A 241 13.94 -37.97 -4.78
CA TYR A 241 13.03 -36.83 -5.00
C TYR A 241 13.74 -35.69 -5.73
N ILE A 242 12.95 -34.80 -6.36
CA ILE A 242 13.41 -33.54 -6.91
C ILE A 242 13.60 -32.58 -5.73
N ALA A 243 14.85 -32.21 -5.44
CA ALA A 243 15.17 -31.35 -4.30
C ALA A 243 15.11 -29.87 -4.64
N ASP A 244 15.44 -29.50 -5.88
CA ASP A 244 15.39 -28.11 -6.38
C ASP A 244 15.35 -28.11 -7.90
N TYR A 245 14.83 -27.03 -8.47
CA TYR A 245 14.94 -26.75 -9.91
C TYR A 245 14.96 -25.25 -10.18
N LYS A 246 15.61 -24.88 -11.31
CA LYS A 246 15.65 -23.50 -11.79
C LYS A 246 15.26 -23.48 -13.27
N VAL A 247 14.29 -22.60 -13.59
CA VAL A 247 13.82 -22.37 -14.94
C VAL A 247 14.47 -21.12 -15.50
N THR A 248 15.04 -21.21 -16.69
CA THR A 248 15.35 -20.06 -17.53
C THR A 248 14.23 -19.93 -18.54
N SER A 249 13.52 -18.82 -18.55
CA SER A 249 12.45 -18.50 -19.50
C SER A 249 12.59 -17.04 -19.94
N SER A 250 13.48 -16.84 -20.89
CA SER A 250 13.80 -15.52 -21.44
C SER A 250 13.41 -15.42 -22.91
N LEU A 251 13.69 -14.28 -23.53
CA LEU A 251 13.49 -14.05 -24.95
C LEU A 251 14.82 -13.72 -25.63
N ASP A 252 14.89 -13.94 -26.94
CA ASP A 252 15.97 -13.40 -27.78
C ASP A 252 16.01 -11.87 -27.64
N LYS A 253 17.21 -11.29 -27.50
CA LYS A 253 17.38 -9.86 -27.28
C LYS A 253 17.41 -9.00 -28.56
N GLN A 254 17.11 -9.61 -29.69
CA GLN A 254 17.04 -8.90 -30.98
C GLN A 254 15.62 -8.52 -31.34
N GLN A 255 14.68 -9.47 -31.30
CA GLN A 255 13.29 -9.27 -31.67
C GLN A 255 12.31 -9.49 -30.52
N TYR A 256 12.73 -10.09 -29.41
CA TYR A 256 11.90 -10.43 -28.25
C TYR A 256 10.67 -11.30 -28.58
N LYS A 257 10.84 -12.23 -29.51
CA LYS A 257 9.77 -13.13 -30.00
C LYS A 257 10.08 -14.60 -29.81
N GLU A 258 11.35 -14.95 -29.89
CA GLU A 258 11.82 -16.32 -29.72
C GLU A 258 12.09 -16.60 -28.24
N GLY A 259 11.41 -17.62 -27.70
CA GLY A 259 11.62 -18.04 -26.32
C GLY A 259 12.92 -18.79 -26.16
N ILE A 260 13.61 -18.55 -25.06
CA ILE A 260 14.80 -19.31 -24.64
C ILE A 260 14.45 -20.05 -23.36
N PHE A 261 14.41 -21.36 -23.43
CA PHE A 261 14.10 -22.24 -22.30
C PHE A 261 15.32 -23.01 -21.84
N GLY A 262 15.62 -22.97 -20.55
CA GLY A 262 16.63 -23.78 -19.87
C GLY A 262 16.06 -24.33 -18.57
N LEU A 263 16.57 -25.48 -18.14
CA LEU A 263 16.16 -26.13 -16.91
C LEU A 263 17.38 -26.70 -16.20
N GLU A 264 17.54 -26.37 -14.93
CA GLU A 264 18.47 -27.03 -14.01
C GLU A 264 17.62 -27.77 -12.97
N ALA A 265 18.01 -28.99 -12.58
CA ALA A 265 17.30 -29.75 -11.56
C ALA A 265 18.30 -30.51 -10.70
N THR A 266 18.03 -30.58 -9.40
CA THR A 266 18.76 -31.39 -8.42
C THR A 266 17.86 -32.51 -7.92
N ILE A 267 18.30 -33.74 -8.11
CA ILE A 267 17.61 -34.95 -7.62
C ILE A 267 18.42 -35.54 -6.49
N GLU A 268 17.80 -35.70 -5.33
CA GLU A 268 18.45 -36.23 -4.13
C GLU A 268 17.84 -37.55 -3.65
N GLY A 269 18.53 -38.20 -2.75
CA GLY A 269 18.11 -39.40 -2.07
C GLY A 269 18.66 -40.70 -2.70
N PRO A 270 18.64 -41.82 -1.93
CA PRO A 270 19.19 -43.08 -2.37
C PRO A 270 18.33 -43.71 -3.47
N SER A 271 18.97 -44.16 -4.53
CA SER A 271 18.34 -44.98 -5.55
C SER A 271 18.96 -46.39 -5.57
N THR A 272 18.12 -47.39 -5.51
CA THR A 272 18.53 -48.82 -5.65
C THR A 272 18.41 -49.30 -7.09
N SER A 273 17.80 -48.53 -7.97
CA SER A 273 17.53 -48.85 -9.38
C SER A 273 17.72 -47.60 -10.25
N MET A 274 17.82 -47.78 -11.53
CA MET A 274 17.83 -46.67 -12.48
C MET A 274 16.46 -45.99 -12.47
N THR A 275 16.46 -44.66 -12.35
CA THR A 275 15.27 -43.82 -12.46
C THR A 275 15.39 -42.91 -13.67
N THR A 276 14.28 -42.32 -14.12
CA THR A 276 14.27 -41.37 -15.22
C THR A 276 13.68 -40.05 -14.74
N PHE A 277 14.42 -38.96 -14.94
CA PHE A 277 13.88 -37.61 -14.83
C PHE A 277 13.28 -37.23 -16.18
N ALA A 278 12.01 -36.81 -16.18
CA ALA A 278 11.33 -36.33 -17.37
C ALA A 278 10.82 -34.93 -17.15
N TYR A 279 10.82 -34.11 -18.20
CA TYR A 279 10.19 -32.81 -18.21
C TYR A 279 9.31 -32.62 -19.43
N ARG A 280 8.26 -31.83 -19.30
CA ARG A 280 7.37 -31.41 -20.36
C ARG A 280 6.91 -29.99 -20.10
N LEU A 281 7.07 -29.12 -21.11
CA LEU A 281 6.54 -27.76 -21.13
C LEU A 281 5.30 -27.75 -22.01
N GLU A 282 4.16 -27.36 -21.46
CA GLU A 282 2.88 -27.31 -22.17
C GLU A 282 2.39 -25.86 -22.30
N ASP A 283 1.79 -25.57 -23.47
CA ASP A 283 1.07 -24.32 -23.69
C ASP A 283 -0.29 -24.32 -22.96
N LYS A 284 -1.02 -23.20 -23.04
CA LYS A 284 -2.33 -23.05 -22.40
C LYS A 284 -3.40 -24.04 -22.90
N THR A 285 -3.18 -24.71 -24.03
CA THR A 285 -4.08 -25.73 -24.55
C THR A 285 -3.74 -27.14 -24.02
N GLY A 286 -2.62 -27.27 -23.32
CA GLY A 286 -2.07 -28.55 -22.85
C GLY A 286 -1.23 -29.28 -23.90
N LYS A 287 -0.88 -28.61 -25.00
CA LYS A 287 0.04 -29.18 -26.01
C LYS A 287 1.47 -29.02 -25.55
N ALA A 288 2.22 -30.14 -25.54
CA ALA A 288 3.65 -30.11 -25.27
C ALA A 288 4.40 -29.35 -26.38
N VAL A 289 5.12 -28.30 -25.99
CA VAL A 289 5.99 -27.49 -26.86
C VAL A 289 7.45 -27.92 -26.72
N LEU A 290 7.84 -28.44 -25.56
CA LEU A 290 9.14 -29.09 -25.29
C LEU A 290 8.94 -30.29 -24.37
N GLN A 291 9.77 -31.31 -24.55
CA GLN A 291 9.83 -32.48 -23.63
C GLN A 291 11.17 -33.22 -23.74
N GLY A 292 11.53 -33.88 -22.69
CA GLY A 292 12.74 -34.73 -22.67
C GLY A 292 12.79 -35.67 -21.50
N GLU A 293 13.59 -36.72 -21.62
CA GLU A 293 13.81 -37.73 -20.58
C GLU A 293 15.31 -38.01 -20.40
N TYR A 294 15.73 -38.10 -19.15
CA TYR A 294 17.14 -38.25 -18.77
C TYR A 294 17.27 -39.39 -17.74
N PRO A 295 17.96 -40.50 -18.10
CA PRO A 295 18.19 -41.58 -17.18
C PRO A 295 19.17 -41.12 -16.08
N ILE A 296 18.79 -41.33 -14.82
CA ILE A 296 19.63 -41.11 -13.64
C ILE A 296 20.33 -42.40 -13.29
N LYS A 297 21.65 -42.46 -13.54
CA LYS A 297 22.49 -43.63 -13.21
C LYS A 297 22.68 -43.69 -11.68
N SER A 298 22.29 -44.80 -11.09
CA SER A 298 22.17 -45.03 -9.67
C SER A 298 23.50 -45.17 -8.90
N LYS A 299 24.33 -44.14 -8.85
CA LYS A 299 25.48 -44.09 -7.92
C LYS A 299 25.67 -42.71 -7.36
N GLY A 300 25.10 -42.45 -6.20
CA GLY A 300 25.23 -41.15 -5.50
C GLY A 300 23.96 -40.79 -4.77
N LEU A 301 24.07 -39.87 -3.79
CA LEU A 301 22.93 -39.31 -3.04
C LEU A 301 22.38 -38.03 -3.68
N SER A 302 23.11 -37.45 -4.64
CA SER A 302 22.70 -36.23 -5.32
C SER A 302 23.10 -36.27 -6.79
N HIS A 303 22.18 -35.81 -7.68
CA HIS A 303 22.40 -35.71 -9.12
C HIS A 303 21.96 -34.32 -9.58
N PHE A 304 22.90 -33.58 -10.15
CA PHE A 304 22.61 -32.29 -10.78
C PHE A 304 22.47 -32.50 -12.29
N LEU A 305 21.35 -32.02 -12.83
CA LEU A 305 21.05 -32.00 -14.26
C LEU A 305 20.99 -30.54 -14.73
N LYS A 306 21.64 -30.30 -15.86
CA LYS A 306 21.52 -29.01 -16.55
C LYS A 306 21.24 -29.31 -18.02
N LEU A 307 20.12 -28.80 -18.49
CA LEU A 307 19.72 -28.86 -19.88
C LEU A 307 20.34 -27.68 -20.64
N ASP A 308 20.83 -27.96 -21.87
CA ASP A 308 21.22 -26.89 -22.77
C ASP A 308 20.00 -26.01 -23.09
N GLU A 309 20.22 -24.72 -23.23
CA GLU A 309 19.16 -23.78 -23.58
C GLU A 309 18.57 -24.15 -24.94
N GLN A 310 17.26 -24.18 -25.03
CA GLN A 310 16.48 -24.52 -26.21
C GLN A 310 15.70 -23.30 -26.69
N SER A 311 15.69 -23.09 -27.98
CA SER A 311 14.94 -22.04 -28.65
C SER A 311 13.54 -22.51 -28.98
N LEU A 312 12.55 -21.67 -28.72
CA LEU A 312 11.12 -21.89 -29.02
C LEU A 312 10.62 -20.73 -29.90
N PRO A 313 10.31 -20.99 -31.16
CA PRO A 313 9.77 -19.95 -32.03
C PRO A 313 8.37 -19.51 -31.56
N ASP A 314 8.07 -18.24 -31.76
CA ASP A 314 6.72 -17.65 -31.61
C ASP A 314 6.03 -17.95 -30.26
N VAL A 315 6.75 -17.78 -29.14
CA VAL A 315 6.15 -17.95 -27.82
C VAL A 315 5.16 -16.84 -27.49
N GLU A 316 4.10 -17.15 -26.75
CA GLU A 316 3.23 -16.16 -26.13
C GLU A 316 3.99 -15.51 -24.96
N VAL A 317 4.35 -14.24 -25.13
CA VAL A 317 5.21 -13.49 -24.22
C VAL A 317 4.43 -13.10 -22.96
N TRP A 318 5.07 -13.19 -21.79
CA TRP A 318 4.49 -12.73 -20.54
C TRP A 318 4.79 -11.24 -20.29
N SER A 319 3.77 -10.51 -19.86
CA SER A 319 3.87 -9.13 -19.34
C SER A 319 2.74 -8.86 -18.34
N ALA A 320 2.76 -7.71 -17.64
CA ALA A 320 1.65 -7.31 -16.78
C ALA A 320 0.34 -7.05 -17.57
N GLU A 321 0.42 -6.75 -18.88
CA GLU A 321 -0.75 -6.59 -19.77
C GLU A 321 -1.23 -7.92 -20.34
N HIS A 322 -0.30 -8.82 -20.64
CA HIS A 322 -0.54 -10.12 -21.25
C HIS A 322 0.17 -11.21 -20.43
N PRO A 323 -0.42 -11.69 -19.32
CA PRO A 323 0.23 -12.67 -18.44
C PRO A 323 0.10 -14.09 -19.00
N ASN A 324 0.69 -14.33 -20.17
CA ASN A 324 0.65 -15.64 -20.81
C ASN A 324 1.60 -16.62 -20.12
N LEU A 325 1.07 -17.77 -19.70
CA LEU A 325 1.79 -18.76 -18.96
C LEU A 325 1.78 -20.12 -19.68
N TYR A 326 2.89 -20.83 -19.52
CA TYR A 326 3.09 -22.23 -19.87
C TYR A 326 3.13 -23.03 -18.58
N THR A 327 2.86 -24.34 -18.65
CA THR A 327 2.96 -25.25 -17.53
C THR A 327 4.20 -26.14 -17.69
N LEU A 328 5.15 -26.02 -16.77
CA LEU A 328 6.28 -26.96 -16.66
C LEU A 328 5.86 -28.13 -15.76
N ILE A 329 6.00 -29.33 -16.28
CA ILE A 329 5.72 -30.60 -15.60
C ILE A 329 7.05 -31.33 -15.45
N LEU A 330 7.38 -31.73 -14.22
CA LEU A 330 8.56 -32.49 -13.86
C LEU A 330 8.15 -33.83 -13.25
N GLU A 331 8.72 -34.93 -13.74
CA GLU A 331 8.38 -36.26 -13.30
C GLU A 331 9.65 -37.05 -12.94
N LEU A 332 9.60 -37.78 -11.82
CA LEU A 332 10.49 -38.89 -11.62
C LEU A 332 9.77 -40.22 -11.93
N LYS A 333 10.40 -41.06 -12.71
CA LYS A 333 9.85 -42.35 -13.11
C LYS A 333 10.77 -43.49 -12.61
N ASP A 334 10.18 -44.58 -12.12
CA ASP A 334 10.91 -45.78 -11.79
C ASP A 334 11.31 -46.58 -13.05
N VAL A 335 11.98 -47.71 -12.84
CA VAL A 335 12.43 -48.59 -13.95
C VAL A 335 11.30 -49.17 -14.80
N THR A 336 10.07 -49.13 -14.31
CA THR A 336 8.89 -49.60 -15.05
C THR A 336 8.23 -48.49 -15.85
N GLY A 337 8.71 -47.27 -15.70
CA GLY A 337 8.12 -46.06 -16.28
C GLY A 337 6.98 -45.46 -15.47
N LYS A 338 6.69 -45.97 -14.27
CA LYS A 338 5.67 -45.42 -13.37
C LYS A 338 6.19 -44.12 -12.75
N VAL A 339 5.37 -43.08 -12.82
CA VAL A 339 5.66 -41.83 -12.14
C VAL A 339 5.61 -41.98 -10.64
N THR A 340 6.71 -41.71 -9.97
CA THR A 340 6.85 -41.76 -8.51
C THR A 340 6.73 -40.39 -7.86
N GLU A 341 7.08 -39.34 -8.59
CA GLU A 341 6.92 -37.95 -8.17
C GLU A 341 6.49 -37.10 -9.35
N LEU A 342 5.58 -36.19 -9.08
CA LEU A 342 5.05 -35.19 -10.02
C LEU A 342 5.11 -33.81 -9.37
N THR A 343 5.82 -32.88 -9.97
CA THR A 343 5.91 -31.50 -9.55
C THR A 343 5.99 -30.57 -10.75
N GLY A 344 6.04 -29.26 -10.54
CA GLY A 344 6.15 -28.28 -11.60
C GLY A 344 5.70 -26.88 -11.19
N CYS A 345 5.72 -25.97 -12.17
CA CYS A 345 5.31 -24.58 -11.97
C CYS A 345 4.77 -23.96 -13.26
N GLU A 346 4.19 -22.80 -13.12
CA GLU A 346 3.85 -21.93 -14.26
C GLU A 346 5.12 -21.20 -14.73
N VAL A 347 5.27 -21.04 -16.05
CA VAL A 347 6.44 -20.45 -16.71
C VAL A 347 5.98 -19.33 -17.65
N GLY A 348 6.53 -18.14 -17.49
CA GLY A 348 6.29 -16.99 -18.39
C GLY A 348 7.57 -16.60 -19.13
N PHE A 349 7.52 -16.55 -20.45
CA PHE A 349 8.65 -16.08 -21.25
C PHE A 349 8.70 -14.57 -21.28
N ARG A 350 9.76 -13.98 -20.69
CA ARG A 350 9.97 -12.54 -20.66
C ARG A 350 11.44 -12.19 -20.47
N THR A 351 11.83 -10.96 -20.82
CA THR A 351 13.08 -10.34 -20.38
C THR A 351 12.81 -9.22 -19.37
N SER A 352 13.76 -9.00 -18.48
CA SER A 352 13.78 -7.86 -17.56
C SER A 352 15.20 -7.34 -17.54
N GLU A 353 15.44 -6.13 -18.05
CA GLU A 353 16.79 -5.64 -18.24
C GLU A 353 16.87 -4.12 -18.16
N ILE A 354 18.06 -3.59 -17.95
CA ILE A 354 18.36 -2.17 -18.13
C ILE A 354 19.04 -1.99 -19.48
N LYS A 355 18.39 -1.22 -20.36
CA LYS A 355 18.86 -0.92 -21.70
C LYS A 355 18.83 0.60 -21.94
N ASP A 356 19.93 1.15 -22.40
CA ASP A 356 20.09 2.60 -22.64
C ASP A 356 19.67 3.47 -21.44
N GLY A 357 20.02 3.03 -20.22
CA GLY A 357 19.70 3.71 -18.96
C GLY A 357 18.24 3.61 -18.53
N ARG A 358 17.45 2.74 -19.16
CA ARG A 358 16.04 2.53 -18.85
C ARG A 358 15.74 1.09 -18.46
N PHE A 359 14.86 0.90 -17.53
CA PHE A 359 14.30 -0.39 -17.18
C PHE A 359 13.32 -0.83 -18.28
N CYS A 360 13.54 -2.01 -18.82
CA CYS A 360 12.78 -2.56 -19.93
C CYS A 360 12.24 -3.95 -19.61
N ILE A 361 11.00 -4.20 -20.01
CA ILE A 361 10.39 -5.53 -20.10
C ILE A 361 10.23 -5.86 -21.58
N ASN A 362 10.71 -7.02 -22.01
CA ASN A 362 10.63 -7.48 -23.41
C ASN A 362 11.17 -6.43 -24.41
N GLY A 363 12.26 -5.75 -24.01
CA GLY A 363 12.89 -4.71 -24.79
C GLY A 363 12.18 -3.35 -24.80
N VAL A 364 11.00 -3.22 -24.20
CA VAL A 364 10.20 -1.99 -24.12
C VAL A 364 10.42 -1.31 -22.76
N PRO A 365 10.78 -0.01 -22.72
CA PRO A 365 10.84 0.75 -21.47
C PRO A 365 9.44 0.86 -20.87
N VAL A 366 9.30 0.49 -19.59
CA VAL A 366 8.01 0.49 -18.88
C VAL A 366 7.99 1.51 -17.76
N LEU A 367 6.82 2.09 -17.47
CA LEU A 367 6.60 2.88 -16.27
C LEU A 367 6.16 2.00 -15.11
N VAL A 368 6.83 2.13 -13.97
CA VAL A 368 6.43 1.50 -12.72
C VAL A 368 5.28 2.30 -12.11
N LYS A 369 4.06 1.84 -12.33
CA LYS A 369 2.82 2.34 -11.73
C LYS A 369 2.51 1.46 -10.51
N GLY A 370 3.31 1.63 -9.46
CA GLY A 370 3.41 0.66 -8.37
C GLY A 370 2.79 1.09 -7.06
N THR A 371 2.65 0.10 -6.17
CA THR A 371 2.36 0.29 -4.75
C THR A 371 3.20 -0.64 -3.90
N ASN A 372 3.50 -0.22 -2.68
CA ASN A 372 4.08 -1.08 -1.64
C ASN A 372 2.97 -1.89 -0.96
N ARG A 373 3.24 -3.13 -0.56
CA ARG A 373 2.24 -3.97 0.08
C ARG A 373 2.81 -4.72 1.28
N HIS A 374 2.30 -4.38 2.47
CA HIS A 374 2.46 -5.20 3.67
C HIS A 374 1.46 -6.36 3.73
N GLU A 375 1.85 -7.49 4.33
CA GLU A 375 0.90 -8.51 4.77
C GLU A 375 0.22 -8.04 6.04
N HIS A 376 -0.99 -7.50 5.89
CA HIS A 376 -1.79 -7.00 6.98
C HIS A 376 -3.28 -7.24 6.74
N SER A 377 -4.00 -7.57 7.81
CA SER A 377 -5.46 -7.65 7.87
C SER A 377 -5.97 -7.06 9.18
N GLN A 378 -7.28 -6.88 9.29
CA GLN A 378 -7.91 -6.46 10.55
C GLN A 378 -7.66 -7.40 11.74
N LEU A 379 -7.15 -8.62 11.48
CA LEU A 379 -6.87 -9.64 12.50
C LEU A 379 -5.40 -9.71 12.90
N GLY A 380 -4.52 -9.04 12.19
CA GLY A 380 -3.07 -9.10 12.41
C GLY A 380 -2.29 -9.19 11.11
N ARG A 381 -1.15 -9.87 11.15
CA ARG A 381 -0.25 -10.03 10.00
C ARG A 381 -0.50 -11.32 9.20
N THR A 382 -1.60 -11.97 9.45
CA THR A 382 -2.09 -13.11 8.71
C THR A 382 -3.08 -12.65 7.65
N VAL A 383 -2.85 -13.01 6.39
CA VAL A 383 -3.66 -12.60 5.24
C VAL A 383 -4.23 -13.84 4.56
N SER A 384 -5.55 -13.93 4.43
CA SER A 384 -6.20 -15.06 3.75
C SER A 384 -6.04 -14.98 2.22
N LYS A 385 -6.25 -16.11 1.53
CA LYS A 385 -6.23 -16.19 0.06
C LYS A 385 -7.27 -15.25 -0.56
N GLU A 386 -8.48 -15.19 0.00
CA GLU A 386 -9.57 -14.34 -0.48
C GLU A 386 -9.20 -12.86 -0.38
N LEU A 387 -8.46 -12.48 0.67
CA LEU A 387 -8.02 -11.10 0.85
C LEU A 387 -6.89 -10.74 -0.13
N MET A 388 -5.99 -11.68 -0.43
CA MET A 388 -4.98 -11.53 -1.48
C MET A 388 -5.61 -11.41 -2.88
N GLU A 389 -6.64 -12.20 -3.17
CA GLU A 389 -7.43 -12.09 -4.42
C GLU A 389 -8.14 -10.73 -4.53
N LYS A 390 -8.66 -10.21 -3.41
CA LYS A 390 -9.23 -8.86 -3.36
C LYS A 390 -8.18 -7.78 -3.62
N ASP A 391 -6.98 -7.95 -3.07
CA ASP A 391 -5.85 -7.03 -3.30
C ASP A 391 -5.52 -6.94 -4.78
N ILE A 392 -5.24 -8.08 -5.43
CA ILE A 392 -4.85 -8.07 -6.86
C ILE A 392 -5.97 -7.58 -7.77
N LYS A 393 -7.21 -7.93 -7.48
CA LYS A 393 -8.39 -7.42 -8.19
C LYS A 393 -8.44 -5.90 -8.16
N LEU A 394 -8.37 -5.31 -6.96
CA LEU A 394 -8.40 -3.86 -6.79
C LEU A 394 -7.20 -3.18 -7.47
N MET A 395 -5.99 -3.74 -7.35
CA MET A 395 -4.80 -3.19 -8.03
C MET A 395 -5.02 -3.15 -9.55
N LYS A 396 -5.48 -4.24 -10.16
CA LYS A 396 -5.76 -4.28 -11.61
C LYS A 396 -6.87 -3.33 -12.04
N GLN A 397 -7.94 -3.19 -11.25
CA GLN A 397 -9.04 -2.26 -11.53
C GLN A 397 -8.65 -0.79 -11.40
N HIS A 398 -7.51 -0.49 -10.73
CA HIS A 398 -7.00 0.85 -10.52
C HIS A 398 -5.70 1.13 -11.28
N ASN A 399 -5.45 0.41 -12.39
CA ASN A 399 -4.32 0.61 -13.31
C ASN A 399 -2.93 0.44 -12.67
N ILE A 400 -2.83 -0.20 -11.51
CA ILE A 400 -1.55 -0.56 -10.87
C ILE A 400 -0.96 -1.75 -11.63
N ASN A 401 0.30 -1.64 -12.06
CA ASN A 401 1.01 -2.69 -12.79
C ASN A 401 2.15 -3.33 -11.99
N THR A 402 2.52 -2.75 -10.85
CA THR A 402 3.69 -3.19 -10.07
C THR A 402 3.35 -3.24 -8.60
N VAL A 403 3.85 -4.27 -7.91
CA VAL A 403 3.84 -4.35 -6.45
C VAL A 403 5.27 -4.53 -5.93
N ARG A 404 5.65 -3.78 -4.90
CA ARG A 404 6.83 -4.07 -4.09
C ARG A 404 6.39 -4.81 -2.84
N ASN A 405 6.96 -6.00 -2.63
CA ASN A 405 6.76 -6.77 -1.42
C ASN A 405 7.52 -6.08 -0.28
N SER A 406 6.89 -5.14 0.37
CA SER A 406 7.50 -4.35 1.44
C SER A 406 7.32 -5.05 2.79
N HIS A 407 8.40 -5.37 3.51
CA HIS A 407 9.80 -5.34 3.10
C HIS A 407 10.39 -6.73 3.31
N TYR A 408 9.76 -7.74 2.73
CA TYR A 408 10.06 -9.16 2.94
C TYR A 408 9.35 -10.05 1.91
N PRO A 409 9.84 -11.26 1.66
CA PRO A 409 9.11 -12.25 0.88
C PRO A 409 7.76 -12.56 1.52
N THR A 410 6.70 -12.56 0.72
CA THR A 410 5.31 -12.74 1.18
C THR A 410 4.81 -14.18 1.00
N HIS A 411 3.54 -14.44 1.28
CA HIS A 411 2.91 -15.74 1.15
C HIS A 411 3.05 -16.30 -0.29
N PRO A 412 3.33 -17.59 -0.52
CA PRO A 412 3.57 -18.14 -1.87
C PRO A 412 2.39 -17.94 -2.83
N TYR A 413 1.17 -17.98 -2.34
CA TYR A 413 -0.03 -17.75 -3.16
C TYR A 413 -0.06 -16.35 -3.81
N TRP A 414 0.53 -15.33 -3.15
CA TRP A 414 0.63 -13.99 -3.72
C TRP A 414 1.46 -13.95 -5.01
N TYR A 415 2.54 -14.71 -5.06
CA TYR A 415 3.39 -14.82 -6.26
C TYR A 415 2.62 -15.47 -7.41
N GLN A 416 1.88 -16.55 -7.15
CA GLN A 416 1.01 -17.19 -8.15
C GLN A 416 -0.04 -16.23 -8.69
N LEU A 417 -0.65 -15.41 -7.83
CA LEU A 417 -1.61 -14.38 -8.27
C LEU A 417 -0.94 -13.34 -9.18
N CYS A 418 0.27 -12.87 -8.84
CA CYS A 418 1.00 -11.90 -9.66
C CYS A 418 1.41 -12.50 -11.02
N ASP A 419 1.84 -13.77 -11.04
CA ASP A 419 2.16 -14.50 -12.29
C ASP A 419 0.93 -14.60 -13.20
N ARG A 420 -0.21 -15.01 -12.66
CA ARG A 420 -1.46 -15.30 -13.40
C ARG A 420 -2.22 -14.07 -13.86
N TYR A 421 -2.22 -13.03 -13.05
CA TYR A 421 -3.02 -11.84 -13.33
C TYR A 421 -2.19 -10.65 -13.83
N GLY A 422 -0.87 -10.81 -13.90
CA GLY A 422 0.04 -9.83 -14.49
C GLY A 422 0.23 -8.60 -13.59
N LEU A 423 1.02 -8.77 -12.53
CA LEU A 423 1.67 -7.67 -11.82
C LEU A 423 3.17 -7.86 -11.86
N TYR A 424 3.92 -6.84 -12.23
CA TYR A 424 5.36 -6.81 -12.01
C TYR A 424 5.64 -6.80 -10.51
N MET A 425 6.63 -7.59 -10.09
CA MET A 425 6.97 -7.71 -8.68
C MET A 425 8.40 -7.26 -8.43
N ILE A 426 8.57 -6.43 -7.42
CA ILE A 426 9.85 -6.14 -6.79
C ILE A 426 9.88 -6.98 -5.51
N ASP A 427 10.61 -8.11 -5.53
CA ASP A 427 10.71 -8.98 -4.36
C ASP A 427 11.88 -8.56 -3.49
N GLU A 428 11.66 -8.48 -2.15
CA GLU A 428 12.59 -7.85 -1.24
C GLU A 428 13.02 -8.77 -0.11
N ALA A 429 14.32 -8.75 0.18
CA ALA A 429 14.90 -9.50 1.29
C ALA A 429 14.47 -8.91 2.63
N ASN A 430 14.15 -9.77 3.60
CA ASN A 430 13.72 -9.41 4.95
C ASN A 430 14.87 -8.80 5.76
N ILE A 431 15.34 -7.61 5.36
CA ILE A 431 16.46 -6.89 5.98
C ILE A 431 16.10 -5.43 6.12
N GLU A 432 15.87 -5.01 7.37
CA GLU A 432 15.76 -3.61 7.74
C GLU A 432 16.35 -3.38 9.13
N SER A 433 17.27 -2.41 9.26
CA SER A 433 17.89 -2.05 10.55
C SER A 433 17.79 -0.54 10.81
N HIS A 434 16.66 0.07 10.44
CA HIS A 434 16.40 1.51 10.54
C HIS A 434 16.72 2.07 11.92
N GLY A 435 16.36 1.35 12.99
CA GLY A 435 16.64 1.72 14.36
C GLY A 435 18.13 1.84 14.73
N MET A 436 19.06 1.33 13.90
CA MET A 436 20.50 1.55 14.06
C MET A 436 21.02 2.79 13.32
N GLY A 437 20.17 3.43 12.51
CA GLY A 437 20.53 4.53 11.64
C GLY A 437 21.50 4.11 10.52
N TYR A 438 21.97 5.08 9.76
CA TYR A 438 22.79 4.87 8.55
C TYR A 438 24.27 5.20 8.73
N GLY A 439 24.63 5.64 9.93
CA GLY A 439 25.99 6.02 10.32
C GLY A 439 26.94 4.83 10.57
N PRO A 440 28.00 5.03 11.35
CA PRO A 440 28.97 3.98 11.66
C PRO A 440 28.39 2.78 12.43
N ALA A 441 27.30 2.99 13.19
CA ALA A 441 26.63 1.95 13.97
C ALA A 441 25.70 1.06 13.13
N SER A 442 25.50 1.36 11.83
CA SER A 442 24.66 0.55 10.94
C SER A 442 25.18 -0.88 10.85
N LEU A 443 24.26 -1.86 10.98
CA LEU A 443 24.59 -3.29 10.87
C LEU A 443 25.05 -3.67 9.45
N ALA A 444 24.73 -2.89 8.43
CA ALA A 444 25.27 -3.06 7.07
C ALA A 444 26.79 -3.01 7.01
N LYS A 445 27.43 -2.34 7.97
CA LYS A 445 28.89 -2.11 8.03
C LYS A 445 29.62 -3.09 8.95
N ASP A 446 28.89 -3.79 9.79
CA ASP A 446 29.43 -4.79 10.70
C ASP A 446 29.42 -6.17 10.05
N SER A 447 30.59 -6.64 9.61
CA SER A 447 30.74 -7.93 8.92
C SER A 447 30.33 -9.15 9.75
N THR A 448 30.19 -9.01 11.07
CA THR A 448 29.69 -10.10 11.93
C THR A 448 28.22 -10.43 11.64
N TRP A 449 27.49 -9.51 11.01
CA TRP A 449 26.09 -9.69 10.57
C TRP A 449 25.97 -10.21 9.13
N LEU A 450 27.08 -10.40 8.42
CA LEU A 450 27.05 -10.91 7.03
C LEU A 450 26.30 -12.25 6.90
N PRO A 451 26.49 -13.26 7.79
CA PRO A 451 25.75 -14.51 7.68
C PRO A 451 24.23 -14.31 7.71
N ALA A 452 23.71 -13.41 8.55
CA ALA A 452 22.28 -13.13 8.66
C ALA A 452 21.74 -12.36 7.44
N HIS A 453 22.51 -11.42 6.86
CA HIS A 453 22.16 -10.77 5.60
C HIS A 453 22.14 -11.77 4.45
N MET A 454 23.16 -12.61 4.36
CA MET A 454 23.29 -13.59 3.28
C MET A 454 22.17 -14.64 3.32
N ASP A 455 21.85 -15.21 4.51
CA ASP A 455 20.76 -16.21 4.66
C ASP A 455 19.42 -15.65 4.17
N ARG A 456 19.10 -14.39 4.52
CA ARG A 456 17.86 -13.75 4.10
C ARG A 456 17.79 -13.51 2.58
N THR A 457 18.87 -13.01 1.99
CA THR A 457 18.97 -12.77 0.55
C THR A 457 18.92 -14.07 -0.24
N GLN A 458 19.66 -15.10 0.19
CA GLN A 458 19.69 -16.41 -0.47
C GLN A 458 18.32 -17.09 -0.41
N ARG A 459 17.66 -17.09 0.76
CA ARG A 459 16.33 -17.71 0.92
C ARG A 459 15.26 -17.00 0.10
N MET A 460 15.30 -15.68 -0.02
CA MET A 460 14.41 -14.95 -0.92
C MET A 460 14.59 -15.43 -2.36
N TYR A 461 15.82 -15.40 -2.86
CA TYR A 461 16.12 -15.76 -4.24
C TYR A 461 15.79 -17.23 -4.56
N GLU A 462 16.34 -18.15 -3.79
CA GLU A 462 16.19 -19.59 -4.07
C GLU A 462 14.73 -20.03 -4.02
N ARG A 463 13.97 -19.54 -3.06
CA ARG A 463 12.55 -19.80 -2.94
C ARG A 463 11.76 -19.31 -4.16
N SER A 464 12.06 -18.08 -4.64
CA SER A 464 11.18 -17.35 -5.55
C SER A 464 11.72 -17.27 -7.00
N LYS A 465 12.89 -17.83 -7.29
CA LYS A 465 13.63 -17.64 -8.56
C LYS A 465 12.86 -17.99 -9.84
N ASN A 466 11.84 -18.86 -9.76
CA ASN A 466 11.07 -19.35 -10.91
C ASN A 466 9.83 -18.51 -11.27
N HIS A 467 9.47 -17.48 -10.47
CA HIS A 467 8.29 -16.67 -10.72
C HIS A 467 8.54 -15.62 -11.84
N PRO A 468 7.77 -15.62 -12.94
CA PRO A 468 7.92 -14.64 -14.02
C PRO A 468 7.54 -13.22 -13.59
N ALA A 469 6.63 -13.07 -12.62
CA ALA A 469 6.23 -11.76 -12.09
C ALA A 469 7.38 -10.97 -11.46
N ILE A 470 8.38 -11.65 -10.87
CA ILE A 470 9.54 -10.98 -10.30
C ILE A 470 10.40 -10.41 -11.41
N VAL A 471 10.44 -9.09 -11.50
CA VAL A 471 11.21 -8.36 -12.52
C VAL A 471 12.40 -7.60 -11.94
N ILE A 472 12.41 -7.34 -10.63
CA ILE A 472 13.48 -6.68 -9.90
C ILE A 472 13.66 -7.40 -8.56
N TRP A 473 14.91 -7.64 -8.17
CA TRP A 473 15.28 -8.10 -6.83
C TRP A 473 15.71 -6.92 -5.98
N SER A 474 15.24 -6.85 -4.73
CA SER A 474 15.61 -5.82 -3.76
C SER A 474 16.33 -6.44 -2.57
N LEU A 475 17.50 -5.88 -2.22
CA LEU A 475 18.35 -6.45 -1.17
C LEU A 475 17.89 -6.13 0.25
N GLY A 476 16.93 -5.22 0.40
CA GLY A 476 16.39 -4.81 1.70
C GLY A 476 15.92 -3.37 1.71
N ASN A 477 15.51 -2.93 2.88
CA ASN A 477 14.97 -1.61 3.15
C ASN A 477 15.79 -0.92 4.26
N GLU A 478 15.90 0.38 4.23
CA GLU A 478 16.36 1.30 5.28
C GLU A 478 17.37 0.77 6.32
N ALA A 479 18.44 0.12 5.86
CA ALA A 479 19.44 -0.51 6.72
C ALA A 479 20.84 0.12 6.62
N GLY A 480 21.01 1.26 5.90
CA GLY A 480 22.30 1.84 5.56
C GLY A 480 23.00 1.04 4.46
N ASN A 481 24.20 1.43 4.07
CA ASN A 481 25.01 0.72 3.07
C ASN A 481 26.40 0.39 3.61
N GLY A 482 26.94 -0.76 3.19
CA GLY A 482 28.26 -1.23 3.58
C GLY A 482 28.52 -2.66 3.11
N ILE A 483 29.59 -3.25 3.67
CA ILE A 483 30.13 -4.55 3.22
C ILE A 483 29.08 -5.65 3.11
N ASN A 484 28.06 -5.68 3.98
CA ASN A 484 27.07 -6.76 3.96
C ASN A 484 26.19 -6.66 2.72
N PHE A 485 25.74 -5.45 2.35
CA PHE A 485 24.97 -5.25 1.12
C PHE A 485 25.82 -5.35 -0.15
N GLU A 486 27.08 -4.97 -0.09
CA GLU A 486 28.01 -5.21 -1.19
C GLU A 486 28.17 -6.70 -1.47
N ARG A 487 28.33 -7.54 -0.43
CA ARG A 487 28.47 -8.99 -0.55
C ARG A 487 27.17 -9.67 -0.99
N THR A 488 26.01 -9.23 -0.50
CA THR A 488 24.73 -9.78 -0.96
C THR A 488 24.46 -9.41 -2.43
N TYR A 489 24.82 -8.19 -2.86
CA TYR A 489 24.76 -7.80 -4.28
C TYR A 489 25.69 -8.64 -5.15
N ASP A 490 26.95 -8.77 -4.78
CA ASP A 490 27.93 -9.57 -5.53
C ASP A 490 27.47 -11.03 -5.67
N TRP A 491 26.95 -11.62 -4.58
CA TRP A 491 26.38 -12.95 -4.62
C TRP A 491 25.18 -13.03 -5.56
N MET A 492 24.22 -12.12 -5.43
CA MET A 492 23.03 -12.09 -6.27
C MET A 492 23.41 -11.99 -7.75
N LYS A 493 24.33 -11.10 -8.10
CA LYS A 493 24.81 -10.94 -9.49
C LYS A 493 25.59 -12.18 -10.01
N SER A 494 26.11 -13.01 -9.11
CA SER A 494 26.79 -14.25 -9.50
C SER A 494 25.80 -15.35 -9.94
N VAL A 495 24.62 -15.43 -9.31
CA VAL A 495 23.59 -16.46 -9.53
C VAL A 495 22.43 -15.99 -10.40
N GLU A 496 22.20 -14.67 -10.49
CA GLU A 496 21.09 -14.04 -11.23
C GLU A 496 21.62 -12.99 -12.22
N LYS A 497 21.42 -13.26 -13.50
CA LYS A 497 21.87 -12.37 -14.60
C LYS A 497 20.72 -11.85 -15.45
N SER A 498 19.51 -12.34 -15.22
CA SER A 498 18.35 -12.07 -16.05
C SER A 498 17.50 -10.92 -15.56
N ARG A 499 17.72 -10.44 -14.32
CA ARG A 499 16.93 -9.41 -13.67
C ARG A 499 17.82 -8.39 -12.97
N PRO A 500 17.43 -7.10 -12.96
CA PRO A 500 18.13 -6.07 -12.18
C PRO A 500 18.03 -6.33 -10.66
N VAL A 501 19.05 -5.83 -9.95
CA VAL A 501 19.12 -5.85 -8.49
C VAL A 501 19.14 -4.42 -7.99
N GLN A 502 18.25 -4.05 -7.06
CA GLN A 502 18.20 -2.72 -6.45
C GLN A 502 18.47 -2.75 -4.95
N TYR A 503 18.98 -1.63 -4.45
CA TYR A 503 19.02 -1.34 -3.02
C TYR A 503 19.02 0.18 -2.79
N GLU A 504 18.02 0.69 -2.06
CA GLU A 504 17.77 2.15 -1.99
C GLU A 504 18.90 2.92 -1.29
N ARG A 505 19.52 2.33 -0.23
CA ARG A 505 20.65 2.98 0.49
C ARG A 505 21.98 2.82 -0.21
N ALA A 506 22.07 2.07 -1.29
CA ALA A 506 23.24 2.08 -2.14
C ALA A 506 23.36 3.40 -2.92
N GLU A 507 22.26 4.14 -3.07
CA GLU A 507 22.24 5.40 -3.82
C GLU A 507 22.84 5.23 -5.23
N GLN A 508 23.98 5.84 -5.52
CA GLN A 508 24.70 5.70 -6.78
C GLN A 508 25.96 4.82 -6.67
N ASN A 509 26.15 4.09 -5.55
CA ASN A 509 27.24 3.13 -5.42
C ASN A 509 27.04 1.94 -6.38
N TYR A 510 28.08 1.11 -6.54
CA TYR A 510 28.07 0.03 -7.53
C TYR A 510 27.05 -1.08 -7.22
N ASN A 511 26.68 -1.24 -5.95
CA ASN A 511 25.83 -2.35 -5.47
C ASN A 511 24.33 -2.08 -5.62
N THR A 512 23.94 -1.45 -6.72
CA THR A 512 22.57 -1.31 -7.20
C THR A 512 22.57 -1.05 -8.71
N ASP A 513 21.64 -1.69 -9.43
CA ASP A 513 21.47 -1.46 -10.87
C ASP A 513 20.53 -0.28 -11.15
N ILE A 514 19.66 0.07 -10.18
CA ILE A 514 18.62 1.10 -10.27
C ILE A 514 18.90 2.17 -9.20
N TYR A 515 18.76 3.44 -9.55
CA TYR A 515 18.73 4.51 -8.55
C TYR A 515 17.33 4.60 -7.98
N CYS A 516 17.13 4.23 -6.72
CA CYS A 516 15.81 3.96 -6.15
C CYS A 516 15.56 4.66 -4.79
N ARG A 517 15.81 5.98 -4.73
CA ARG A 517 15.58 6.81 -3.54
C ARG A 517 14.07 6.95 -3.23
N MET A 518 13.77 7.28 -1.97
CA MET A 518 12.41 7.47 -1.46
C MET A 518 12.04 8.96 -1.41
N TYR A 519 10.75 9.26 -1.60
CA TYR A 519 10.10 10.54 -1.32
C TYR A 519 10.79 11.77 -1.94
N ARG A 520 11.37 11.62 -3.13
CA ARG A 520 11.99 12.74 -3.84
C ARG A 520 10.93 13.68 -4.40
N SER A 521 11.20 14.99 -4.31
CA SER A 521 10.32 15.98 -4.91
C SER A 521 10.41 15.94 -6.44
N VAL A 522 9.39 16.50 -7.09
CA VAL A 522 9.33 16.65 -8.55
C VAL A 522 10.60 17.38 -9.07
N GLU A 523 11.05 18.42 -8.36
CA GLU A 523 12.24 19.19 -8.72
C GLU A 523 13.52 18.33 -8.63
N GLU A 524 13.64 17.49 -7.59
CA GLU A 524 14.77 16.57 -7.43
C GLU A 524 14.82 15.51 -8.54
N LEU A 525 13.65 14.98 -8.95
CA LEU A 525 13.54 14.04 -10.06
C LEU A 525 13.96 14.68 -11.39
N MET A 526 13.49 15.90 -11.66
CA MET A 526 13.87 16.66 -12.84
C MET A 526 15.38 17.01 -12.83
N ALA A 527 15.91 17.36 -11.67
CA ALA A 527 17.34 17.65 -11.53
C ALA A 527 18.19 16.41 -11.85
N TYR A 528 17.80 15.22 -11.36
CA TYR A 528 18.46 13.97 -11.72
C TYR A 528 18.37 13.70 -13.23
N ALA A 529 17.18 13.77 -13.81
CA ALA A 529 16.95 13.47 -15.23
C ALA A 529 17.77 14.36 -16.16
N ARG A 530 17.99 15.62 -15.79
CA ARG A 530 18.68 16.64 -16.57
C ARG A 530 20.16 16.80 -16.22
N GLN A 531 20.68 16.01 -15.29
CA GLN A 531 22.08 16.03 -14.90
C GLN A 531 22.97 15.58 -16.07
N THR A 532 23.93 16.40 -16.46
CA THR A 532 24.86 16.13 -17.55
C THR A 532 26.27 15.75 -17.09
N GLU A 533 26.68 16.22 -15.89
CA GLU A 533 28.01 15.97 -15.31
C GLU A 533 27.92 15.56 -13.82
N PRO A 534 28.24 14.30 -13.46
CA PRO A 534 28.41 13.18 -14.37
C PRO A 534 27.07 12.78 -15.05
N LYS A 535 27.13 12.30 -16.31
CA LYS A 535 25.95 11.84 -17.02
C LYS A 535 25.30 10.67 -16.28
N VAL A 536 24.00 10.75 -16.08
CA VAL A 536 23.22 9.66 -15.48
C VAL A 536 23.07 8.50 -16.47
N TYR A 537 23.16 7.28 -15.95
CA TYR A 537 23.11 6.04 -16.76
C TYR A 537 22.22 4.95 -16.15
N ARG A 538 21.64 5.20 -14.97
CA ARG A 538 20.72 4.28 -14.30
C ARG A 538 19.30 4.82 -14.37
N PRO A 539 18.30 3.95 -14.53
CA PRO A 539 16.92 4.38 -14.36
C PRO A 539 16.67 4.84 -12.93
N PHE A 540 15.83 5.87 -12.77
CA PHE A 540 15.32 6.27 -11.47
C PHE A 540 13.94 5.67 -11.27
N ILE A 541 13.79 4.82 -10.24
CA ILE A 541 12.50 4.23 -9.84
C ILE A 541 12.39 4.43 -8.32
N MET A 542 11.40 5.23 -7.86
CA MET A 542 11.21 5.44 -6.43
C MET A 542 10.69 4.17 -5.77
N THR A 543 11.41 3.65 -4.78
CA THR A 543 10.88 2.54 -3.97
C THR A 543 9.68 2.96 -3.16
N GLU A 544 9.60 4.24 -2.78
CA GLU A 544 8.48 4.83 -2.04
C GLU A 544 8.27 6.29 -2.46
N TYR A 545 6.99 6.65 -2.68
CA TYR A 545 6.57 8.03 -2.90
C TYR A 545 5.09 8.21 -2.53
N LEU A 546 4.61 9.43 -2.56
CA LEU A 546 3.20 9.78 -2.35
C LEU A 546 2.65 9.16 -1.06
N HIS A 547 3.29 9.40 0.09
CA HIS A 547 2.87 8.85 1.38
C HIS A 547 1.39 9.14 1.68
N THR A 548 0.53 8.11 1.63
CA THR A 548 -0.93 8.26 1.61
C THR A 548 -1.58 8.15 3.00
N MET A 549 -0.97 8.75 4.01
CA MET A 549 -1.49 8.75 5.38
C MET A 549 -2.71 9.66 5.53
N GLY A 550 -3.86 9.08 5.90
CA GLY A 550 -5.12 9.79 6.09
C GLY A 550 -5.59 10.50 4.82
N ASN A 551 -6.10 11.72 4.94
CA ASN A 551 -6.47 12.55 3.79
C ASN A 551 -5.23 13.14 3.13
N SER A 552 -4.81 12.54 2.02
CA SER A 552 -3.53 12.78 1.36
C SER A 552 -3.56 12.48 -0.15
N GLY A 553 -2.38 12.25 -0.77
CA GLY A 553 -2.25 11.90 -2.18
C GLY A 553 -2.31 13.11 -3.11
N GLY A 554 -2.09 14.33 -2.59
CA GLY A 554 -1.97 15.55 -3.40
C GLY A 554 -0.68 15.57 -4.22
N GLY A 555 -0.73 16.12 -5.44
CA GLY A 555 0.42 16.30 -6.31
C GLY A 555 0.79 15.07 -7.17
N LEU A 556 -0.04 14.03 -7.23
CA LEU A 556 0.23 12.85 -8.08
C LEU A 556 0.32 13.22 -9.56
N LYS A 557 -0.49 14.16 -10.03
CA LYS A 557 -0.43 14.67 -11.41
C LYS A 557 0.95 15.19 -11.80
N GLU A 558 1.61 15.92 -10.91
CA GLU A 558 2.94 16.48 -11.14
C GLU A 558 4.00 15.39 -11.23
N TYR A 559 3.92 14.37 -10.39
CA TYR A 559 4.77 13.19 -10.48
C TYR A 559 4.58 12.47 -11.81
N MET A 560 3.33 12.19 -12.19
CA MET A 560 3.03 11.51 -13.46
C MET A 560 3.53 12.31 -14.66
N HIS A 561 3.42 13.63 -14.62
CA HIS A 561 3.99 14.47 -15.67
C HIS A 561 5.50 14.26 -15.84
N VAL A 562 6.27 14.18 -14.75
CA VAL A 562 7.71 13.91 -14.81
C VAL A 562 8.00 12.49 -15.33
N PHE A 563 7.25 11.49 -14.85
CA PHE A 563 7.42 10.10 -15.31
C PHE A 563 7.12 9.93 -16.83
N GLU A 564 6.22 10.73 -17.36
CA GLU A 564 5.82 10.71 -18.77
C GLU A 564 6.74 11.56 -19.69
N THR A 565 7.44 12.54 -19.14
CA THR A 565 8.27 13.48 -19.91
C THR A 565 9.78 13.29 -19.77
N GLU A 566 10.24 12.66 -18.69
CA GLU A 566 11.66 12.43 -18.41
C GLU A 566 11.98 10.91 -18.48
N PRO A 567 12.41 10.38 -19.63
CA PRO A 567 12.45 8.92 -19.90
C PRO A 567 13.29 8.08 -18.94
N ILE A 568 14.25 8.68 -18.22
CA ILE A 568 15.10 7.98 -17.24
C ILE A 568 14.44 7.87 -15.87
N VAL A 569 13.35 8.63 -15.61
CA VAL A 569 12.56 8.57 -14.38
C VAL A 569 11.31 7.74 -14.65
N GLN A 570 11.32 6.49 -14.20
CA GLN A 570 10.34 5.50 -14.63
C GLN A 570 9.31 5.13 -13.56
N GLY A 571 8.89 6.12 -12.76
CA GLY A 571 7.81 5.90 -11.79
C GLY A 571 8.30 5.46 -10.40
N GLY A 572 7.50 4.68 -9.74
CA GLY A 572 7.77 4.17 -8.39
C GLY A 572 6.58 3.48 -7.73
N CYS A 573 6.75 3.12 -6.45
CA CYS A 573 5.73 2.45 -5.66
C CYS A 573 5.17 3.40 -4.59
N ILE A 574 3.85 3.63 -4.61
CA ILE A 574 3.15 4.44 -3.60
C ILE A 574 3.29 3.79 -2.22
N TRP A 575 3.54 4.54 -1.18
CA TRP A 575 3.50 4.11 0.21
C TRP A 575 2.15 4.47 0.84
N ASP A 576 1.27 3.51 1.19
CA ASP A 576 1.36 2.12 0.80
C ASP A 576 -0.02 1.56 0.38
N TRP A 577 -0.22 0.25 0.34
CA TRP A 577 -1.46 -0.36 -0.13
C TRP A 577 -2.55 -0.37 0.93
N VAL A 578 -2.23 -0.71 2.19
CA VAL A 578 -3.24 -1.02 3.19
C VAL A 578 -3.00 -0.31 4.53
N ASP A 579 -4.02 0.34 5.07
CA ASP A 579 -3.98 0.81 6.46
C ASP A 579 -3.71 -0.35 7.42
N GLN A 580 -2.62 -0.26 8.18
CA GLN A 580 -2.29 -1.26 9.18
C GLN A 580 -3.07 -1.00 10.49
N SER A 581 -4.39 -1.09 10.44
CA SER A 581 -5.29 -0.89 11.56
C SER A 581 -6.03 -2.18 11.92
N PHE A 582 -6.49 -2.30 13.17
CA PHE A 582 -7.33 -3.41 13.61
C PHE A 582 -8.75 -2.92 13.92
N ARG A 583 -9.74 -3.75 13.63
CA ARG A 583 -11.13 -3.45 13.95
C ARG A 583 -11.41 -3.85 15.39
N GLU A 584 -11.79 -2.87 16.22
CA GLU A 584 -12.10 -3.04 17.62
C GLU A 584 -13.52 -2.57 17.95
N ILE A 585 -14.01 -2.96 19.12
CA ILE A 585 -15.31 -2.54 19.65
C ILE A 585 -15.05 -1.95 21.03
N ASP A 586 -15.53 -0.74 21.30
CA ASP A 586 -15.40 -0.11 22.61
C ASP A 586 -16.41 -0.69 23.63
N LYS A 587 -16.30 -0.23 24.88
CA LYS A 587 -17.18 -0.65 25.98
C LYS A 587 -18.67 -0.33 25.75
N ASP A 588 -18.98 0.62 24.86
CA ASP A 588 -20.32 1.06 24.53
C ASP A 588 -20.86 0.35 23.26
N GLY A 589 -20.13 -0.65 22.74
CA GLY A 589 -20.49 -1.43 21.57
C GLY A 589 -20.23 -0.74 20.22
N LYS A 590 -19.53 0.41 20.22
CA LYS A 590 -19.18 1.13 19.00
C LYS A 590 -17.88 0.60 18.44
N TRP A 591 -17.86 0.25 17.15
CA TRP A 591 -16.67 -0.20 16.47
C TRP A 591 -15.76 1.00 16.09
N TYR A 592 -14.48 0.75 16.02
CA TYR A 592 -13.49 1.72 15.56
C TYR A 592 -12.26 1.02 14.98
N TRP A 593 -11.44 1.76 14.27
CA TRP A 593 -10.11 1.35 13.85
C TRP A 593 -9.10 1.74 14.93
N SER A 594 -8.36 0.76 15.43
CA SER A 594 -7.25 1.00 16.35
C SER A 594 -5.94 1.21 15.59
N TYR A 595 -5.02 1.90 16.24
CA TYR A 595 -3.67 2.17 15.75
C TYR A 595 -2.64 2.16 16.89
N GLY A 596 -1.38 2.50 16.60
CA GLY A 596 -0.30 2.48 17.58
C GLY A 596 -0.62 3.29 18.85
N GLY A 597 -0.38 2.69 20.03
CA GLY A 597 -0.66 3.29 21.34
C GLY A 597 -2.01 2.93 21.94
N ASP A 598 -2.87 2.21 21.21
CA ASP A 598 -4.17 1.79 21.72
C ASP A 598 -4.11 0.55 22.62
N TYR A 599 -2.98 -0.15 22.63
CA TYR A 599 -2.78 -1.38 23.41
C TYR A 599 -1.70 -1.19 24.46
N GLY A 600 -1.87 -1.90 25.59
CA GLY A 600 -0.91 -1.88 26.69
C GLY A 600 -1.00 -0.65 27.60
N PRO A 601 0.06 -0.36 28.36
CA PRO A 601 0.10 0.79 29.27
C PRO A 601 0.21 2.11 28.48
N LYS A 602 -0.11 3.24 29.14
CA LYS A 602 -0.11 4.57 28.50
C LYS A 602 1.26 5.03 27.96
N ASP A 603 2.33 4.47 28.51
CA ASP A 603 3.72 4.76 28.13
C ASP A 603 4.31 3.73 27.18
N VAL A 604 3.47 2.87 26.57
CA VAL A 604 3.93 1.95 25.54
C VAL A 604 4.56 2.73 24.36
N PRO A 605 5.71 2.28 23.85
CA PRO A 605 6.31 2.89 22.67
C PRO A 605 5.33 2.92 21.50
N SER A 606 5.15 4.08 20.87
CA SER A 606 4.17 4.22 19.79
C SER A 606 4.49 5.37 18.86
N PHE A 607 4.21 5.15 17.56
CA PHE A 607 4.16 6.19 16.51
C PHE A 607 2.71 6.57 16.12
N GLY A 608 1.72 6.20 16.95
CA GLY A 608 0.32 6.57 16.73
C GLY A 608 -0.25 5.98 15.46
N ASN A 609 -1.02 6.79 14.72
CA ASN A 609 -1.64 6.38 13.47
C ASN A 609 -0.72 6.42 12.25
N PHE A 610 0.60 6.50 12.42
CA PHE A 610 1.56 6.49 11.31
C PHE A 610 1.56 5.18 10.51
N CYS A 611 0.98 4.11 11.06
CA CYS A 611 0.71 2.85 10.35
C CYS A 611 -0.51 2.88 9.41
N CYS A 612 -1.26 3.99 9.34
CA CYS A 612 -2.49 4.11 8.57
C CYS A 612 -2.26 5.00 7.35
N ASN A 613 -1.59 4.47 6.35
CA ASN A 613 -1.17 5.16 5.13
C ASN A 613 -1.54 4.40 3.85
N GLY A 614 -2.60 3.58 3.94
CA GLY A 614 -3.08 2.75 2.86
C GLY A 614 -3.86 3.50 1.77
N LEU A 615 -3.77 2.99 0.53
CA LEU A 615 -4.72 3.30 -0.55
C LEU A 615 -6.09 2.69 -0.27
N VAL A 616 -6.13 1.65 0.56
CA VAL A 616 -7.34 0.99 1.07
C VAL A 616 -7.25 0.80 2.59
N ASN A 617 -8.40 0.71 3.26
CA ASN A 617 -8.42 0.36 4.67
C ASN A 617 -8.13 -1.15 4.90
N ALA A 618 -8.05 -1.58 6.16
CA ALA A 618 -7.69 -2.96 6.53
C ALA A 618 -8.66 -4.04 6.01
N VAL A 619 -9.89 -3.69 5.60
CA VAL A 619 -10.87 -4.59 4.95
C VAL A 619 -10.97 -4.38 3.44
N ARG A 620 -10.03 -3.59 2.86
CA ARG A 620 -9.91 -3.31 1.42
C ARG A 620 -11.07 -2.50 0.87
N GLU A 621 -11.57 -1.52 1.62
CA GLU A 621 -12.42 -0.46 1.08
C GLU A 621 -11.52 0.69 0.60
N PRO A 622 -11.73 1.17 -0.64
CA PRO A 622 -10.91 2.25 -1.22
C PRO A 622 -11.01 3.57 -0.46
N HIS A 623 -9.87 4.23 -0.28
CA HIS A 623 -9.83 5.64 0.07
C HIS A 623 -9.95 6.54 -1.17
N PRO A 624 -10.37 7.81 -1.04
CA PRO A 624 -10.55 8.72 -2.19
C PRO A 624 -9.31 8.88 -3.07
N HIS A 625 -8.12 8.81 -2.50
CA HIS A 625 -6.86 8.92 -3.24
C HIS A 625 -6.58 7.68 -4.13
N LEU A 626 -7.17 6.51 -3.88
CA LEU A 626 -7.05 5.37 -4.81
C LEU A 626 -7.78 5.65 -6.14
N ILE A 627 -8.88 6.44 -6.10
CA ILE A 627 -9.60 6.83 -7.32
C ILE A 627 -8.72 7.80 -8.14
N GLU A 628 -8.00 8.71 -7.48
CA GLU A 628 -7.01 9.57 -8.14
C GLU A 628 -5.88 8.76 -8.77
N VAL A 629 -5.38 7.72 -8.07
CA VAL A 629 -4.39 6.77 -8.62
C VAL A 629 -4.92 6.10 -9.88
N LYS A 630 -6.17 5.60 -9.88
CA LYS A 630 -6.80 5.02 -11.09
C LYS A 630 -6.76 5.98 -12.26
N LYS A 631 -7.08 7.25 -12.02
CA LYS A 631 -7.10 8.29 -13.04
C LYS A 631 -5.71 8.60 -13.56
N GLU A 632 -4.77 8.85 -12.69
CA GLU A 632 -3.43 9.26 -13.09
C GLU A 632 -2.61 8.10 -13.71
N TYR A 633 -2.85 6.86 -13.27
CA TYR A 633 -2.22 5.65 -13.80
C TYR A 633 -2.85 5.11 -15.08
N GLN A 634 -3.95 5.69 -15.56
CA GLN A 634 -4.62 5.21 -16.78
C GLN A 634 -3.66 5.17 -17.98
N TYR A 635 -3.90 4.19 -18.87
CA TYR A 635 -3.05 3.94 -20.05
C TYR A 635 -3.53 4.65 -21.32
N ILE A 636 -4.71 5.22 -21.29
CA ILE A 636 -5.26 5.97 -22.42
C ILE A 636 -5.50 7.39 -21.92
N LYS A 637 -4.79 8.35 -22.51
CA LYS A 637 -4.92 9.77 -22.16
C LYS A 637 -5.30 10.56 -23.38
N SER A 638 -6.24 11.49 -23.23
CA SER A 638 -6.76 12.29 -24.33
C SER A 638 -6.45 13.77 -24.13
N ALA A 639 -6.35 14.48 -25.25
CA ALA A 639 -6.27 15.94 -25.29
C ALA A 639 -7.28 16.48 -26.32
N LEU A 640 -8.06 17.51 -25.96
CA LEU A 640 -8.99 18.17 -26.87
C LEU A 640 -8.24 19.25 -27.68
N THR A 641 -8.01 19.00 -28.97
CA THR A 641 -7.24 19.88 -29.85
C THR A 641 -8.10 20.87 -30.64
N ASP A 642 -9.34 20.53 -30.98
CA ASP A 642 -10.32 21.45 -31.61
C ASP A 642 -11.71 21.26 -30.95
N PRO A 643 -12.10 22.15 -30.02
CA PRO A 643 -13.42 22.07 -29.37
C PRO A 643 -14.62 22.21 -30.31
N LYS A 644 -14.47 22.87 -31.47
CA LYS A 644 -15.56 23.09 -32.41
C LYS A 644 -15.92 21.85 -33.21
N LYS A 645 -14.91 21.05 -33.54
CA LYS A 645 -15.04 19.77 -34.27
C LYS A 645 -14.97 18.57 -33.32
N LEU A 646 -14.86 18.78 -32.03
CA LEU A 646 -14.56 17.75 -31.02
C LEU A 646 -13.40 16.87 -31.50
N THR A 647 -12.29 17.52 -31.93
CA THR A 647 -11.10 16.80 -32.34
C THR A 647 -10.30 16.46 -31.11
N VAL A 648 -10.05 15.18 -30.93
CA VAL A 648 -9.27 14.67 -29.80
C VAL A 648 -8.02 13.98 -30.31
N GLU A 649 -6.91 14.22 -29.65
CA GLU A 649 -5.70 13.42 -29.73
C GLU A 649 -5.72 12.41 -28.59
N VAL A 650 -5.53 11.14 -28.89
CA VAL A 650 -5.50 10.04 -27.92
C VAL A 650 -4.10 9.44 -27.92
N LYS A 651 -3.44 9.46 -26.80
CA LYS A 651 -2.13 8.85 -26.56
C LYS A 651 -2.32 7.48 -25.92
N ASN A 652 -1.72 6.47 -26.54
CA ASN A 652 -1.63 5.12 -26.02
C ASN A 652 -0.38 4.97 -25.13
N TRP A 653 -0.58 4.78 -23.83
CA TRP A 653 0.48 4.53 -22.83
C TRP A 653 0.61 3.05 -22.45
N TYR A 654 -0.14 2.14 -23.11
CA TYR A 654 0.13 0.72 -22.99
C TYR A 654 1.49 0.39 -23.60
N ASP A 655 2.16 -0.59 -23.02
CA ASP A 655 3.48 -1.03 -23.47
C ASP A 655 3.35 -2.10 -24.58
N PHE A 656 2.28 -2.89 -24.57
CA PHE A 656 2.09 -4.04 -25.47
C PHE A 656 0.71 -4.10 -26.11
N THR A 657 -0.26 -3.30 -25.70
CA THR A 657 -1.66 -3.40 -26.11
C THR A 657 -2.05 -2.29 -27.08
N ASN A 658 -2.56 -2.64 -28.26
CA ASN A 658 -3.13 -1.69 -29.21
C ASN A 658 -4.53 -1.25 -28.76
N LEU A 659 -4.88 0.03 -28.96
CA LEU A 659 -6.20 0.56 -28.58
C LEU A 659 -7.38 0.00 -29.36
N ASN A 660 -7.16 -0.75 -30.45
CA ASN A 660 -8.22 -1.46 -31.16
C ASN A 660 -8.92 -2.53 -30.29
N ALA A 661 -8.31 -2.91 -29.14
CA ALA A 661 -8.90 -3.79 -28.13
C ALA A 661 -9.94 -3.09 -27.25
N TYR A 662 -10.14 -1.79 -27.42
CA TYR A 662 -11.03 -0.97 -26.59
C TYR A 662 -12.05 -0.22 -27.45
N THR A 663 -13.16 0.17 -26.82
CA THR A 663 -14.17 1.05 -27.40
C THR A 663 -14.19 2.37 -26.63
N LEU A 664 -14.07 3.49 -27.38
CA LEU A 664 -14.35 4.82 -26.86
C LEU A 664 -15.85 5.05 -26.88
N HIS A 665 -16.41 5.41 -25.72
CA HIS A 665 -17.73 6.02 -25.58
C HIS A 665 -17.53 7.50 -25.31
N TRP A 666 -18.21 8.36 -26.08
CA TRP A 666 -18.11 9.80 -25.86
C TRP A 666 -19.50 10.41 -25.71
N GLN A 667 -19.57 11.45 -24.89
CA GLN A 667 -20.83 12.11 -24.56
C GLN A 667 -20.59 13.60 -24.36
N VAL A 668 -21.41 14.43 -25.00
CA VAL A 668 -21.48 15.86 -24.71
C VAL A 668 -22.66 16.11 -23.78
N MET A 669 -22.37 16.61 -22.60
CA MET A 669 -23.36 16.87 -21.54
C MET A 669 -23.44 18.36 -21.22
N GLY A 670 -24.65 18.87 -21.01
CA GLY A 670 -24.88 20.24 -20.56
C GLY A 670 -24.81 20.40 -19.04
N ASP A 671 -24.71 21.65 -18.58
CA ASP A 671 -24.77 22.03 -17.17
C ASP A 671 -26.13 21.75 -16.50
N ASP A 672 -27.13 21.35 -17.27
CA ASP A 672 -28.43 20.83 -16.80
C ASP A 672 -28.46 19.31 -16.63
N GLY A 673 -27.31 18.65 -16.78
CA GLY A 673 -27.14 17.20 -16.67
C GLY A 673 -27.70 16.39 -17.85
N LYS A 674 -28.16 17.05 -18.92
CA LYS A 674 -28.71 16.35 -20.10
C LYS A 674 -27.66 16.09 -21.14
N VAL A 675 -27.75 14.91 -21.74
CA VAL A 675 -26.93 14.53 -22.90
C VAL A 675 -27.42 15.29 -24.14
N ILE A 676 -26.51 15.98 -24.81
CA ILE A 676 -26.74 16.75 -26.03
C ILE A 676 -26.40 15.91 -27.26
N ALA A 677 -25.32 15.15 -27.18
CA ALA A 677 -24.87 14.24 -28.23
C ALA A 677 -23.99 13.13 -27.58
N GLU A 678 -24.00 11.95 -28.19
CA GLU A 678 -23.20 10.83 -27.77
C GLU A 678 -22.85 9.91 -28.94
N GLY A 679 -21.91 9.02 -28.77
CA GLY A 679 -21.55 8.02 -29.74
C GLY A 679 -20.42 7.12 -29.27
N THR A 680 -20.04 6.20 -30.15
CA THR A 680 -18.92 5.29 -29.89
C THR A 680 -17.90 5.38 -31.02
N ARG A 681 -16.65 5.03 -30.73
CA ARG A 681 -15.58 5.00 -31.74
C ARG A 681 -14.52 3.96 -31.39
N LYS A 682 -13.98 3.33 -32.42
CA LYS A 682 -12.74 2.53 -32.34
C LYS A 682 -11.55 3.40 -32.72
N ALA A 683 -10.44 3.11 -32.10
CA ALA A 683 -9.14 3.69 -32.42
C ALA A 683 -8.13 2.56 -32.68
N ASP A 684 -7.40 2.65 -33.77
CA ASP A 684 -6.23 1.83 -34.03
C ASP A 684 -5.00 2.68 -33.73
N CYS A 685 -4.39 2.41 -32.58
CA CYS A 685 -3.25 3.16 -32.09
C CYS A 685 -2.29 2.19 -31.40
N ALA A 686 -1.12 2.02 -31.97
CA ALA A 686 -0.09 1.14 -31.44
C ALA A 686 0.44 1.65 -30.08
N PRO A 687 1.06 0.79 -29.28
CA PRO A 687 1.71 1.18 -28.03
C PRO A 687 2.66 2.37 -28.20
N HIS A 688 2.61 3.32 -27.27
CA HIS A 688 3.39 4.56 -27.21
C HIS A 688 3.11 5.57 -28.34
N GLU A 689 2.21 5.28 -29.29
CA GLU A 689 1.80 6.19 -30.33
C GLU A 689 0.63 7.08 -29.93
N ALA A 690 0.29 8.03 -30.78
CA ALA A 690 -0.90 8.87 -30.64
C ALA A 690 -1.69 8.89 -31.94
N VAL A 691 -3.01 9.00 -31.84
CA VAL A 691 -3.91 9.13 -32.97
C VAL A 691 -4.86 10.31 -32.76
N THR A 692 -5.09 11.07 -33.81
CA THR A 692 -6.01 12.23 -33.77
C THR A 692 -7.23 11.97 -34.69
N PHE A 693 -8.42 12.23 -34.12
CA PHE A 693 -9.66 12.12 -34.88
C PHE A 693 -10.73 13.09 -34.36
N SER A 694 -11.70 13.41 -35.24
CA SER A 694 -12.86 14.23 -34.89
C SER A 694 -14.05 13.34 -34.50
N LEU A 695 -14.78 13.73 -33.47
CA LEU A 695 -16.05 13.12 -33.05
C LEU A 695 -17.27 13.81 -33.76
N GLY A 696 -17.00 14.90 -34.49
CA GLY A 696 -18.01 15.68 -35.20
C GLY A 696 -18.36 16.99 -34.46
N ALA A 697 -18.94 17.92 -35.20
CA ALA A 697 -19.40 19.18 -34.62
C ALA A 697 -20.74 19.00 -33.91
N VAL A 698 -20.84 19.47 -32.68
CA VAL A 698 -22.08 19.46 -31.88
C VAL A 698 -22.58 20.88 -31.70
N LYS A 699 -23.85 21.11 -32.03
CA LYS A 699 -24.51 22.40 -31.80
C LYS A 699 -25.05 22.42 -30.37
N LEU A 700 -24.49 23.28 -29.55
CA LEU A 700 -24.97 23.47 -28.19
C LEU A 700 -26.28 24.27 -28.18
N PRO A 701 -27.31 23.82 -27.40
CA PRO A 701 -28.52 24.64 -27.19
C PRO A 701 -28.21 25.98 -26.53
N SER A 702 -28.95 27.03 -26.89
CA SER A 702 -28.73 28.38 -26.32
C SER A 702 -29.03 28.47 -24.82
N THR A 703 -29.75 27.50 -24.28
CA THR A 703 -30.07 27.41 -22.84
C THR A 703 -28.90 26.84 -22.04
N ILE A 704 -27.98 26.13 -22.65
CA ILE A 704 -26.80 25.55 -22.00
C ILE A 704 -25.74 26.63 -21.79
N ARG A 705 -25.24 26.73 -20.58
CA ARG A 705 -24.22 27.68 -20.17
C ARG A 705 -22.82 27.09 -20.22
N GLU A 706 -22.68 25.90 -19.71
CA GLU A 706 -21.46 25.09 -19.79
C GLU A 706 -21.77 23.74 -20.43
N ALA A 707 -20.86 23.23 -21.21
CA ALA A 707 -20.96 21.90 -21.79
C ALA A 707 -19.63 21.15 -21.60
N TYR A 708 -19.73 19.87 -21.40
CA TYR A 708 -18.61 18.99 -21.10
C TYR A 708 -18.56 17.84 -22.11
N LEU A 709 -17.39 17.59 -22.67
CA LEU A 709 -17.12 16.37 -23.42
C LEU A 709 -16.55 15.33 -22.46
N ASN A 710 -17.28 14.26 -22.25
CA ASN A 710 -16.85 13.09 -21.49
C ASN A 710 -16.38 12.02 -22.47
N LEU A 711 -15.23 11.44 -22.21
CA LEU A 711 -14.64 10.32 -22.92
C LEU A 711 -14.47 9.17 -21.93
N SER A 712 -14.93 7.98 -22.28
CA SER A 712 -14.82 6.77 -21.45
C SER A 712 -14.41 5.58 -22.32
N TRP A 713 -13.42 4.82 -21.89
CA TRP A 713 -12.89 3.67 -22.60
C TRP A 713 -13.22 2.39 -21.87
N THR A 714 -13.81 1.44 -22.59
CA THR A 714 -14.12 0.10 -22.06
C THR A 714 -13.46 -0.99 -22.90
N PRO A 715 -13.03 -2.12 -22.34
CA PRO A 715 -12.44 -3.20 -23.11
C PRO A 715 -13.51 -3.97 -23.90
N ASP A 716 -13.16 -4.48 -25.09
CA ASP A 716 -14.04 -5.31 -25.90
C ASP A 716 -14.18 -6.74 -25.38
N LYS A 717 -13.17 -7.19 -24.64
CA LYS A 717 -13.14 -8.53 -24.03
C LYS A 717 -12.89 -8.39 -22.54
N ALA A 718 -13.68 -9.11 -21.76
CA ALA A 718 -13.48 -9.16 -20.32
C ALA A 718 -12.18 -9.89 -19.96
N THR A 719 -11.51 -9.41 -18.92
CA THR A 719 -10.46 -10.12 -18.20
C THR A 719 -11.04 -10.67 -16.89
N PRO A 720 -10.32 -11.47 -16.10
CA PRO A 720 -10.85 -11.99 -14.83
C PRO A 720 -11.38 -10.92 -13.87
N PHE A 721 -10.87 -9.67 -13.92
CA PHE A 721 -11.22 -8.61 -12.98
C PHE A 721 -11.80 -7.35 -13.61
N ILE A 722 -11.83 -7.27 -14.94
CA ILE A 722 -12.31 -6.11 -15.69
C ILE A 722 -13.31 -6.61 -16.72
N GLY A 723 -14.58 -6.24 -16.56
CA GLY A 723 -15.66 -6.57 -17.49
C GLY A 723 -15.67 -5.66 -18.72
N THR A 724 -16.44 -6.05 -19.73
CA THR A 724 -16.58 -5.27 -20.99
C THR A 724 -17.28 -3.92 -20.81
N HIS A 725 -17.87 -3.66 -19.66
CA HIS A 725 -18.50 -2.38 -19.31
C HIS A 725 -17.72 -1.59 -18.27
N ASP A 726 -16.60 -2.12 -17.80
CA ASP A 726 -15.79 -1.42 -16.81
C ASP A 726 -14.95 -0.34 -17.49
N GLU A 727 -15.03 0.87 -16.97
CA GLU A 727 -14.24 2.01 -17.44
C GLU A 727 -12.78 1.85 -16.99
N VAL A 728 -11.88 1.72 -17.98
CA VAL A 728 -10.43 1.59 -17.76
C VAL A 728 -9.70 2.93 -17.85
N ALA A 729 -10.26 3.88 -18.58
CA ALA A 729 -9.74 5.24 -18.71
C ALA A 729 -10.86 6.21 -19.05
N TYR A 730 -10.75 7.44 -18.58
CA TYR A 730 -11.72 8.49 -18.87
C TYR A 730 -11.06 9.87 -18.86
N ASP A 731 -11.63 10.79 -19.65
CA ASP A 731 -11.24 12.20 -19.68
C ASP A 731 -12.47 13.09 -19.81
N GLN A 732 -12.41 14.28 -19.23
CA GLN A 732 -13.45 15.28 -19.37
C GLN A 732 -12.85 16.61 -19.83
N PHE A 733 -13.49 17.27 -20.81
CA PHE A 733 -13.09 18.58 -21.31
C PHE A 733 -14.25 19.56 -21.27
N VAL A 734 -13.95 20.78 -20.82
CA VAL A 734 -14.92 21.88 -20.88
C VAL A 734 -14.97 22.41 -22.31
N LEU A 735 -16.10 22.28 -22.98
CA LEU A 735 -16.32 22.75 -24.36
C LEU A 735 -16.68 24.23 -24.43
N SER A 736 -17.49 24.70 -23.50
CA SER A 736 -17.84 26.09 -23.36
C SER A 736 -18.03 26.41 -21.89
N ALA A 737 -17.31 27.41 -21.40
CA ALA A 737 -17.54 27.98 -20.09
C ALA A 737 -18.25 29.34 -20.29
N ASN A 738 -19.50 29.40 -19.93
CA ASN A 738 -20.23 30.64 -20.06
C ASN A 738 -19.92 31.57 -18.89
N LYS A 739 -19.78 32.85 -19.21
CA LYS A 739 -19.08 33.87 -18.44
C LYS A 739 -19.68 34.22 -17.08
N ARG A 740 -20.87 33.80 -16.73
CA ARG A 740 -21.47 34.05 -15.39
C ARG A 740 -22.65 33.14 -15.14
N TYR A 741 -22.56 32.34 -14.08
CA TYR A 741 -23.69 31.63 -13.52
C TYR A 741 -24.60 32.65 -12.82
N ARG A 742 -25.77 32.99 -13.42
CA ARG A 742 -26.78 33.79 -12.77
C ARG A 742 -27.73 32.90 -12.00
N ALA A 743 -28.01 33.26 -10.77
CA ALA A 743 -29.08 32.59 -10.02
C ALA A 743 -30.38 32.60 -10.85
N PRO A 744 -31.14 31.51 -10.92
CA PRO A 744 -32.44 31.54 -11.56
C PRO A 744 -33.33 32.61 -10.92
N GLU A 745 -34.16 33.29 -11.68
CA GLU A 745 -35.19 34.16 -11.12
C GLU A 745 -36.22 33.30 -10.39
N ILE A 746 -36.13 33.30 -9.07
CA ILE A 746 -37.05 32.59 -8.19
C ILE A 746 -38.17 33.60 -7.85
N LYS A 747 -39.42 33.35 -8.32
CA LYS A 747 -40.59 34.07 -7.88
C LYS A 747 -40.98 33.48 -6.53
N LEU A 748 -40.66 34.17 -5.45
CA LEU A 748 -41.04 33.76 -4.08
C LEU A 748 -42.33 34.47 -3.66
N ALA A 749 -43.27 33.69 -3.13
CA ALA A 749 -44.50 34.23 -2.53
C ALA A 749 -44.29 34.67 -1.07
N ASP A 750 -43.23 34.15 -0.40
CA ASP A 750 -43.00 34.34 1.03
C ASP A 750 -41.79 35.27 1.30
N LYS A 751 -41.94 36.07 2.35
CA LYS A 751 -40.88 37.01 2.76
C LYS A 751 -39.76 36.28 3.48
N VAL A 752 -38.52 36.43 2.99
CA VAL A 752 -37.31 36.08 3.74
C VAL A 752 -37.02 37.18 4.75
N LYS A 753 -36.66 36.80 5.97
CA LYS A 753 -36.15 37.70 7.00
C LYS A 753 -34.72 37.34 7.34
N ILE A 754 -33.89 38.37 7.49
CA ILE A 754 -32.48 38.21 7.90
C ILE A 754 -32.22 39.04 9.15
N ASP A 755 -31.23 38.59 9.94
CA ASP A 755 -30.74 39.37 11.06
C ASP A 755 -29.20 39.30 11.13
N ILE A 756 -28.58 40.45 11.37
CA ILE A 756 -27.11 40.63 11.45
C ILE A 756 -26.76 40.95 12.89
N ASP A 757 -25.92 40.18 13.49
CA ASP A 757 -25.47 40.38 14.85
C ASP A 757 -24.63 41.67 14.97
N PRO A 758 -25.05 42.64 15.80
CA PRO A 758 -24.34 43.90 15.97
C PRO A 758 -22.96 43.71 16.65
N ALA A 759 -22.71 42.65 17.39
CA ALA A 759 -21.47 42.43 18.10
C ALA A 759 -20.39 41.82 17.19
N THR A 760 -20.79 40.93 16.28
CA THR A 760 -19.88 40.18 15.42
C THR A 760 -19.97 40.58 13.95
N GLY A 761 -21.03 41.27 13.53
CA GLY A 761 -21.29 41.56 12.12
C GLY A 761 -21.71 40.36 11.29
N ALA A 762 -21.87 39.17 11.88
CA ALA A 762 -22.25 37.94 11.23
C ALA A 762 -23.75 37.87 10.92
N LEU A 763 -24.14 37.21 9.85
CA LEU A 763 -25.51 36.80 9.60
C LEU A 763 -25.92 35.71 10.62
N ARG A 764 -26.74 36.10 11.63
CA ARG A 764 -27.12 35.13 12.68
C ARG A 764 -28.45 34.42 12.44
N SER A 765 -29.26 34.94 11.52
CA SER A 765 -30.59 34.38 11.21
C SER A 765 -30.94 34.56 9.73
N TYR A 766 -31.48 33.49 9.13
CA TYR A 766 -32.11 33.50 7.82
C TYR A 766 -33.41 32.70 7.90
N ILE A 767 -34.53 33.42 8.04
CA ILE A 767 -35.84 32.82 8.20
C ILE A 767 -36.55 32.76 6.85
N TYR A 768 -36.97 31.57 6.45
CA TYR A 768 -37.78 31.33 5.25
C TYR A 768 -39.08 30.56 5.61
N LYS A 769 -40.25 31.04 5.15
CA LYS A 769 -41.55 30.46 5.48
C LYS A 769 -41.77 30.31 7.01
N GLY A 770 -41.20 31.21 7.81
CA GLY A 770 -41.31 31.16 9.26
C GLY A 770 -40.36 30.14 9.93
N LYS A 771 -39.52 29.42 9.17
CA LYS A 771 -38.55 28.46 9.71
C LYS A 771 -37.15 29.10 9.72
N GLU A 772 -36.44 29.00 10.83
CA GLU A 772 -35.02 29.36 10.91
C GLU A 772 -34.19 28.30 10.16
N MET A 773 -33.34 28.73 9.23
CA MET A 773 -32.52 27.89 8.38
C MET A 773 -31.10 27.66 8.93
N LEU A 774 -30.67 28.52 9.86
CA LEU A 774 -29.34 28.49 10.44
C LEU A 774 -29.38 27.95 11.87
N SER A 775 -28.45 27.11 12.24
CA SER A 775 -28.20 26.66 13.63
C SER A 775 -27.08 27.44 14.30
N SER A 776 -26.19 28.06 13.50
CA SER A 776 -25.14 28.96 13.97
C SER A 776 -24.96 30.17 13.01
N PRO A 777 -24.38 31.29 13.48
CA PRO A 777 -24.08 32.43 12.61
C PRO A 777 -23.12 32.09 11.47
N VAL A 778 -23.28 32.74 10.32
CA VAL A 778 -22.37 32.68 9.19
C VAL A 778 -21.14 33.54 9.48
N VAL A 779 -20.00 32.91 9.67
CA VAL A 779 -18.71 33.54 10.02
C VAL A 779 -17.65 33.31 8.96
N LEU A 780 -16.60 34.15 8.96
CA LEU A 780 -15.40 33.92 8.15
C LEU A 780 -14.68 32.67 8.66
N SER A 781 -14.28 31.79 7.76
CA SER A 781 -13.53 30.57 8.05
C SER A 781 -12.13 30.61 7.43
N LEU A 782 -11.11 30.44 8.27
CA LEU A 782 -9.68 30.43 7.86
C LEU A 782 -8.96 29.14 8.25
N TYR A 783 -9.63 28.25 8.98
CA TYR A 783 -9.11 27.03 9.56
C TYR A 783 -9.92 25.82 9.11
N ARG A 784 -9.29 24.64 9.05
CA ARG A 784 -9.96 23.33 8.85
C ARG A 784 -9.51 22.37 9.94
N PRO A 785 -10.30 21.33 10.29
CA PRO A 785 -9.83 20.22 11.08
C PRO A 785 -8.54 19.67 10.47
N VAL A 786 -7.55 19.42 11.33
CA VAL A 786 -6.18 19.14 10.87
C VAL A 786 -6.11 17.77 10.21
N THR A 787 -5.61 17.69 8.99
CA THR A 787 -5.21 16.42 8.37
C THR A 787 -3.88 15.93 8.95
N ASP A 788 -3.59 14.64 8.77
CA ASP A 788 -2.28 14.10 9.16
C ASP A 788 -1.14 14.83 8.46
N ASN A 789 -1.33 15.20 7.19
CA ASN A 789 -0.35 15.99 6.42
C ASN A 789 -0.22 17.43 6.94
N ASP A 790 -1.32 18.10 7.25
CA ASP A 790 -1.29 19.45 7.86
C ASP A 790 -0.45 19.45 9.15
N SER A 791 -0.50 18.39 9.94
CA SER A 791 0.24 18.26 11.19
C SER A 791 1.76 18.14 11.00
N ARG A 792 2.22 17.71 9.83
CA ARG A 792 3.61 17.46 9.45
C ARG A 792 4.16 18.49 8.44
N GLU A 793 3.30 19.37 7.90
CA GLU A 793 3.71 20.41 6.95
C GLU A 793 4.79 21.33 7.57
N LYS A 794 5.92 21.46 6.88
CA LYS A 794 7.10 22.21 7.39
C LYS A 794 6.98 23.72 7.21
N THR A 795 6.31 24.17 6.15
CA THR A 795 6.21 25.58 5.75
C THR A 795 4.77 26.08 5.80
N GLY A 796 4.15 26.03 6.98
CA GLY A 796 2.74 26.33 7.15
C GLY A 796 2.04 25.25 7.96
N GLY A 797 0.82 24.90 7.58
CA GLY A 797 0.06 23.79 8.18
C GLY A 797 -0.39 24.03 9.61
N ALA A 798 -0.85 22.97 10.26
CA ALA A 798 -1.52 23.02 11.55
C ALA A 798 -0.71 23.68 12.67
N LYS A 799 0.59 23.44 12.68
CA LYS A 799 1.48 24.00 13.71
C LYS A 799 1.54 25.52 13.65
N VAL A 800 1.55 26.07 12.45
CA VAL A 800 1.51 27.52 12.21
C VAL A 800 0.12 28.06 12.50
N TRP A 801 -0.95 27.46 11.96
CA TRP A 801 -2.33 27.89 12.14
C TRP A 801 -2.73 27.98 13.62
N ARG A 802 -2.41 26.97 14.42
CA ARG A 802 -2.67 26.93 15.87
C ARG A 802 -1.81 27.93 16.65
N LYS A 803 -0.53 28.11 16.25
CA LYS A 803 0.36 29.11 16.87
C LYS A 803 -0.20 30.53 16.65
N GLU A 804 -0.69 30.82 15.46
CA GLU A 804 -1.32 32.11 15.08
C GLU A 804 -2.74 32.24 15.65
N GLY A 805 -3.38 31.14 16.05
CA GLY A 805 -4.70 31.10 16.69
C GLY A 805 -5.86 31.17 15.71
N LEU A 806 -5.66 30.66 14.49
CA LEU A 806 -6.72 30.57 13.47
C LEU A 806 -7.82 29.57 13.85
N ASP A 807 -7.50 28.57 14.68
CA ASP A 807 -8.42 27.55 15.21
C ASP A 807 -9.41 28.11 16.26
N ASN A 808 -9.13 29.27 16.84
CA ASN A 808 -9.92 29.92 17.90
C ASN A 808 -10.09 31.41 17.59
N MET A 809 -10.44 31.73 16.37
CA MET A 809 -10.60 33.12 15.90
C MET A 809 -11.87 33.78 16.48
N ILE A 810 -11.73 35.01 16.93
CA ILE A 810 -12.80 35.83 17.47
C ILE A 810 -13.08 36.98 16.47
N GLN A 811 -14.32 37.06 16.02
CA GLN A 811 -14.81 38.11 15.13
C GLN A 811 -15.51 39.22 15.97
N LYS A 812 -15.06 40.47 15.83
CA LYS A 812 -15.61 41.61 16.56
C LYS A 812 -15.99 42.72 15.56
N ALA A 813 -17.22 43.15 15.58
CA ALA A 813 -17.68 44.27 14.76
C ALA A 813 -17.12 45.60 15.26
N THR A 814 -16.61 46.39 14.37
CA THR A 814 -16.24 47.80 14.58
C THR A 814 -17.27 48.76 14.02
N PHE A 815 -18.03 48.29 13.03
CA PHE A 815 -19.14 49.03 12.46
C PHE A 815 -20.20 48.05 11.94
N VAL A 816 -21.46 48.28 12.28
CA VAL A 816 -22.61 47.55 11.72
C VAL A 816 -23.71 48.53 11.36
N LYS A 817 -24.16 48.47 10.12
CA LYS A 817 -25.38 49.10 9.63
C LYS A 817 -26.28 48.04 9.05
N ALA A 818 -27.33 47.70 9.73
CA ALA A 818 -28.29 46.67 9.34
C ALA A 818 -29.66 47.25 9.04
N SER A 819 -30.38 46.58 8.11
CA SER A 819 -31.77 46.89 7.76
C SER A 819 -32.48 45.58 7.36
N GLU A 820 -33.80 45.60 7.16
CA GLU A 820 -34.59 44.45 6.68
C GLU A 820 -34.18 44.00 5.27
N THR A 821 -33.49 44.84 4.49
CA THR A 821 -33.07 44.56 3.12
C THR A 821 -31.54 44.26 3.00
N GLY A 822 -30.84 44.15 4.12
CA GLY A 822 -29.42 43.86 4.16
C GLY A 822 -28.63 44.79 5.08
N GLY A 823 -27.32 44.87 4.88
CA GLY A 823 -26.45 45.66 5.73
C GLY A 823 -24.98 45.58 5.32
N LYS A 824 -24.18 46.37 6.06
CA LYS A 824 -22.72 46.32 5.98
C LYS A 824 -22.17 46.16 7.38
N ALA A 825 -21.21 45.27 7.54
CA ALA A 825 -20.42 45.10 8.76
C ALA A 825 -18.94 45.21 8.45
N GLU A 826 -18.19 45.93 9.28
CA GLU A 826 -16.74 45.94 9.30
C GLU A 826 -16.29 45.29 10.60
N VAL A 827 -15.44 44.30 10.49
CA VAL A 827 -15.06 43.46 11.62
C VAL A 827 -13.54 43.30 11.73
N GLU A 828 -13.08 43.26 12.94
CA GLU A 828 -11.71 42.86 13.27
C GLU A 828 -11.70 41.38 13.68
N LEU A 829 -10.65 40.66 13.23
CA LEU A 829 -10.41 39.28 13.54
C LEU A 829 -9.26 39.21 14.55
N TRP A 830 -9.50 38.55 15.67
CA TRP A 830 -8.56 38.43 16.77
C TRP A 830 -8.38 36.98 17.16
N ASN A 831 -7.16 36.60 17.58
CA ASN A 831 -6.98 35.32 18.25
C ASN A 831 -7.28 35.44 19.75
N ALA A 832 -7.33 34.31 20.43
CA ALA A 832 -7.59 34.22 21.89
C ALA A 832 -6.50 34.92 22.75
N LYS A 833 -5.33 35.22 22.17
CA LYS A 833 -4.20 35.91 22.82
C LYS A 833 -4.28 37.45 22.66
N GLY A 834 -5.30 37.96 22.00
CA GLY A 834 -5.47 39.38 21.74
C GLY A 834 -4.57 39.92 20.61
N VAL A 835 -4.11 39.08 19.68
CA VAL A 835 -3.41 39.51 18.47
C VAL A 835 -4.44 39.69 17.35
N LYS A 836 -4.38 40.79 16.65
CA LYS A 836 -5.22 41.06 15.50
C LYS A 836 -4.72 40.29 14.29
N LEU A 837 -5.59 39.46 13.70
CA LEU A 837 -5.29 38.60 12.55
C LEU A 837 -5.60 39.27 11.21
N GLY A 838 -6.41 40.31 11.24
CA GLY A 838 -6.83 41.06 10.05
C GLY A 838 -8.16 41.73 10.20
N MET A 839 -8.69 42.16 9.07
CA MET A 839 -10.02 42.83 8.99
C MET A 839 -10.87 42.13 7.92
N ALA A 840 -12.16 42.05 8.15
CA ALA A 840 -13.11 41.66 7.12
C ALA A 840 -14.26 42.69 6.97
N THR A 841 -14.80 42.75 5.76
CA THR A 841 -16.01 43.53 5.46
C THR A 841 -17.05 42.60 4.87
N PHE A 842 -18.23 42.58 5.47
CA PHE A 842 -19.39 41.87 4.93
C PHE A 842 -20.40 42.89 4.39
N VAL A 843 -20.88 42.66 3.19
CA VAL A 843 -21.98 43.40 2.58
C VAL A 843 -23.11 42.45 2.26
N TYR A 844 -24.18 42.57 2.95
CA TYR A 844 -25.40 41.78 2.82
C TYR A 844 -26.42 42.54 1.98
N THR A 845 -26.94 41.93 0.92
CA THR A 845 -27.97 42.53 0.07
C THR A 845 -29.07 41.51 -0.19
N LEU A 846 -30.21 41.70 0.48
CA LEU A 846 -31.39 40.88 0.27
C LEU A 846 -32.14 41.43 -0.96
N GLN A 847 -32.34 40.54 -1.92
CA GLN A 847 -33.05 40.82 -3.15
C GLN A 847 -34.56 40.62 -2.97
N SER A 848 -35.37 41.21 -3.86
CA SER A 848 -36.85 41.09 -3.80
C SER A 848 -37.37 39.68 -3.98
N ASN A 849 -36.57 38.78 -4.57
CA ASN A 849 -36.87 37.37 -4.74
C ASN A 849 -36.44 36.52 -3.53
N GLY A 850 -35.95 37.11 -2.44
CA GLY A 850 -35.49 36.39 -1.25
C GLY A 850 -34.05 35.89 -1.29
N ALA A 851 -33.33 36.04 -2.40
CA ALA A 851 -31.94 35.74 -2.48
C ALA A 851 -31.09 36.73 -1.69
N LEU A 852 -30.24 36.23 -0.81
CA LEU A 852 -29.29 37.04 -0.04
C LEU A 852 -27.90 36.96 -0.68
N LYS A 853 -27.40 38.09 -1.10
CA LYS A 853 -26.04 38.25 -1.58
C LYS A 853 -25.12 38.58 -0.41
N VAL A 854 -24.09 37.77 -0.17
CA VAL A 854 -23.06 37.97 0.85
C VAL A 854 -21.73 38.21 0.15
N LYS A 855 -21.32 39.48 0.09
CA LYS A 855 -19.99 39.86 -0.42
C LYS A 855 -19.04 40.04 0.74
N THR A 856 -17.96 39.29 0.75
CA THR A 856 -16.94 39.29 1.79
C THR A 856 -15.63 39.79 1.23
N THR A 857 -14.97 40.71 1.95
CA THR A 857 -13.58 41.10 1.70
C THR A 857 -12.78 40.82 2.96
N PHE A 858 -11.76 39.97 2.86
CA PHE A 858 -10.80 39.68 3.94
C PHE A 858 -9.46 40.30 3.63
N LEU A 859 -8.87 41.03 4.58
CA LEU A 859 -7.54 41.59 4.53
C LEU A 859 -6.73 41.04 5.72
N PRO A 860 -5.86 40.07 5.52
CA PRO A 860 -5.01 39.53 6.60
C PRO A 860 -4.00 40.59 7.06
N ASP A 861 -3.64 40.53 8.34
CA ASP A 861 -2.42 41.17 8.84
C ASP A 861 -1.25 40.19 8.59
N THR A 862 -0.47 40.48 7.58
CA THR A 862 0.64 39.59 7.15
C THR A 862 1.79 39.51 8.17
N SER A 863 1.78 40.33 9.23
CA SER A 863 2.69 40.20 10.35
C SER A 863 2.21 39.16 11.39
N ALA A 864 0.93 38.86 11.41
CA ALA A 864 0.29 37.95 12.35
C ALA A 864 -0.17 36.62 11.71
N VAL A 865 -0.43 36.60 10.40
CA VAL A 865 -0.91 35.45 9.62
C VAL A 865 0.09 35.20 8.51
N THR A 866 0.69 34.02 8.50
CA THR A 866 1.70 33.60 7.51
C THR A 866 1.30 32.42 6.66
N SER A 867 0.20 31.73 7.02
CA SER A 867 -0.36 30.60 6.29
C SER A 867 -1.87 30.49 6.55
N LEU A 868 -2.60 30.06 5.55
CA LEU A 868 -4.05 29.86 5.60
C LEU A 868 -4.43 28.45 5.16
N ALA A 869 -5.38 27.82 5.88
CA ALA A 869 -5.96 26.54 5.47
C ALA A 869 -7.02 26.75 4.39
N ARG A 870 -7.86 27.76 4.57
CA ARG A 870 -8.96 28.14 3.68
C ARG A 870 -9.30 29.63 3.82
N VAL A 871 -10.07 30.13 2.88
CA VAL A 871 -10.76 31.43 2.99
C VAL A 871 -12.19 31.25 2.48
N GLY A 872 -13.15 31.32 3.39
CA GLY A 872 -14.55 31.08 3.06
C GLY A 872 -15.51 31.48 4.17
N LEU A 873 -16.70 30.93 4.14
CA LEU A 873 -17.74 31.07 5.15
C LEU A 873 -18.05 29.72 5.78
N ALA A 874 -18.26 29.69 7.09
CA ALA A 874 -18.69 28.51 7.84
C ALA A 874 -19.97 28.84 8.65
N PHE A 875 -20.88 27.87 8.72
CA PHE A 875 -22.11 27.90 9.50
C PHE A 875 -22.69 26.50 9.68
N GLU A 876 -23.67 26.39 10.55
CA GLU A 876 -24.41 25.15 10.77
C GLU A 876 -25.88 25.31 10.38
N MET A 877 -26.48 24.21 9.90
CA MET A 877 -27.92 24.12 9.64
C MET A 877 -28.49 22.91 10.41
N PRO A 878 -29.82 22.88 10.68
CA PRO A 878 -30.45 21.70 11.24
C PRO A 878 -30.21 20.44 10.38
N TYR A 879 -29.96 19.31 11.01
CA TYR A 879 -29.67 18.04 10.32
C TYR A 879 -30.76 17.61 9.34
N ALA A 880 -31.99 18.11 9.49
CA ALA A 880 -33.08 17.84 8.55
C ALA A 880 -32.75 18.22 7.10
N TYR A 881 -31.85 19.20 6.89
CA TYR A 881 -31.43 19.69 5.56
C TYR A 881 -30.19 18.94 5.03
N ASN A 882 -30.07 17.65 5.33
CA ASN A 882 -28.88 16.84 5.04
C ASN A 882 -28.77 16.35 3.60
N LYS A 883 -29.80 16.52 2.75
CA LYS A 883 -29.72 16.14 1.33
C LYS A 883 -28.92 17.16 0.56
N VAL A 884 -27.90 16.69 -0.14
CA VAL A 884 -26.94 17.52 -0.87
C VAL A 884 -27.03 17.26 -2.36
N SER A 885 -27.28 18.33 -3.14
CA SER A 885 -27.20 18.29 -4.60
C SER A 885 -26.21 19.36 -5.05
N TYR A 886 -25.38 19.08 -6.05
CA TYR A 886 -24.43 20.09 -6.54
C TYR A 886 -24.02 19.86 -7.99
N LEU A 887 -23.58 20.92 -8.65
CA LEU A 887 -22.85 20.88 -9.92
C LEU A 887 -21.39 21.24 -9.63
N GLY A 888 -20.51 20.28 -9.72
CA GLY A 888 -19.09 20.40 -9.42
C GLY A 888 -18.35 19.11 -9.69
N ARG A 889 -17.09 19.00 -9.25
CA ARG A 889 -16.35 17.75 -9.36
C ARG A 889 -16.83 16.75 -8.31
N GLY A 890 -16.99 15.51 -8.71
CA GLY A 890 -17.44 14.40 -7.88
C GLY A 890 -17.33 13.07 -8.63
N GLU A 891 -17.93 12.06 -8.11
CA GLU A 891 -18.81 11.87 -6.96
C GLU A 891 -18.08 11.93 -5.59
N HIS A 892 -16.84 11.50 -5.54
CA HIS A 892 -16.00 11.39 -4.36
C HIS A 892 -15.36 12.72 -3.94
N GLU A 893 -14.64 12.68 -2.83
CA GLU A 893 -13.91 13.81 -2.27
C GLU A 893 -12.81 14.28 -3.22
N THR A 894 -12.73 15.61 -3.44
CA THR A 894 -11.69 16.24 -4.24
C THR A 894 -11.09 17.44 -3.50
N TYR A 895 -9.76 17.64 -3.65
CA TYR A 895 -9.01 18.82 -3.22
C TYR A 895 -8.26 19.41 -4.41
N ILE A 896 -7.83 20.65 -4.32
CA ILE A 896 -7.26 21.38 -5.47
C ILE A 896 -6.02 20.69 -6.08
N ASP A 897 -5.26 19.93 -5.28
CA ASP A 897 -4.09 19.13 -5.66
C ASP A 897 -4.39 17.64 -5.88
N ARG A 898 -5.68 17.24 -5.75
CA ARG A 898 -6.19 15.88 -5.92
C ARG A 898 -7.63 15.94 -6.45
N ASN A 899 -7.79 16.28 -7.73
CA ASN A 899 -9.10 16.46 -8.33
C ASN A 899 -9.23 15.99 -9.78
N GLN A 900 -8.19 15.35 -10.32
CA GLN A 900 -8.22 14.90 -11.72
C GLN A 900 -9.21 13.77 -11.94
N SER A 901 -9.42 12.95 -10.91
CA SER A 901 -10.39 11.85 -10.93
C SER A 901 -11.85 12.31 -10.89
N GLY A 902 -12.13 13.52 -10.40
CA GLY A 902 -13.49 14.06 -10.32
C GLY A 902 -13.95 14.68 -11.64
N CYS A 903 -14.99 14.15 -12.26
CA CYS A 903 -15.65 14.78 -13.39
C CYS A 903 -16.67 15.84 -12.91
N ILE A 904 -16.82 16.93 -13.66
CA ILE A 904 -17.86 17.93 -13.39
C ILE A 904 -19.19 17.35 -13.83
N GLY A 905 -20.16 17.32 -12.91
CA GLY A 905 -21.49 16.76 -13.14
C GLY A 905 -22.46 17.23 -12.06
N ILE A 906 -23.74 16.88 -12.25
CA ILE A 906 -24.75 17.04 -11.21
C ILE A 906 -24.76 15.77 -10.36
N TYR A 907 -24.52 15.93 -9.05
CA TYR A 907 -24.48 14.84 -8.10
C TYR A 907 -25.51 15.05 -6.99
N HIS A 908 -26.02 13.94 -6.49
CA HIS A 908 -26.97 13.86 -5.39
C HIS A 908 -26.41 12.93 -4.31
N THR A 909 -26.31 13.43 -3.09
CA THR A 909 -25.75 12.69 -1.95
C THR A 909 -26.38 13.19 -0.65
N ASP A 910 -25.79 12.86 0.47
CA ASP A 910 -26.14 13.39 1.79
C ASP A 910 -24.89 13.67 2.64
N ALA A 911 -25.06 14.39 3.74
CA ALA A 911 -23.98 14.78 4.61
C ALA A 911 -23.21 13.59 5.22
N GLU A 912 -23.90 12.45 5.43
CA GLU A 912 -23.25 11.22 5.95
C GLU A 912 -22.30 10.62 4.92
N ARG A 913 -22.72 10.53 3.66
CA ARG A 913 -21.92 9.97 2.56
C ARG A 913 -20.80 10.90 2.12
N MET A 914 -20.93 12.20 2.40
CA MET A 914 -19.84 13.14 2.14
C MET A 914 -18.68 12.99 3.12
N PHE A 915 -18.94 12.50 4.35
CA PHE A 915 -17.90 12.25 5.35
C PHE A 915 -17.19 10.93 5.06
N HIS A 916 -15.91 10.99 4.69
CA HIS A 916 -15.08 9.78 4.57
C HIS A 916 -14.44 9.44 5.92
N TYR A 917 -14.61 8.20 6.37
CA TYR A 917 -14.12 7.72 7.67
C TYR A 917 -12.65 7.26 7.55
N TYR A 918 -11.71 8.22 7.53
CA TYR A 918 -10.30 7.90 7.74
C TYR A 918 -10.11 7.28 9.12
N VAL A 919 -9.09 6.44 9.30
CA VAL A 919 -8.83 5.75 10.58
C VAL A 919 -8.80 6.73 11.76
N LYS A 920 -8.12 7.88 11.60
CA LYS A 920 -8.20 9.02 12.51
C LYS A 920 -9.04 10.12 11.88
N PRO A 921 -10.10 10.59 12.55
CA PRO A 921 -10.93 11.70 12.07
C PRO A 921 -10.09 12.94 11.74
N GLN A 922 -10.39 13.58 10.62
CA GLN A 922 -9.70 14.73 10.09
C GLN A 922 -10.56 15.44 9.04
N ALA A 923 -10.13 16.59 8.49
CA ALA A 923 -10.86 17.26 7.41
C ALA A 923 -11.13 16.29 6.26
N THR A 924 -12.37 16.27 5.77
CA THR A 924 -12.87 15.38 4.72
C THR A 924 -14.10 15.96 4.05
N GLY A 925 -14.57 15.38 2.97
CA GLY A 925 -15.85 15.70 2.34
C GLY A 925 -15.81 16.89 1.37
N ASN A 926 -14.65 17.48 1.11
CA ASN A 926 -14.54 18.62 0.20
C ASN A 926 -14.91 18.27 -1.25
N ARG A 927 -15.50 19.22 -1.96
CA ARG A 927 -15.78 19.18 -3.41
C ARG A 927 -15.23 20.43 -4.07
N THR A 928 -14.57 20.29 -5.21
CA THR A 928 -13.93 21.39 -5.95
C THR A 928 -14.70 21.75 -7.22
N ASP A 929 -14.37 22.89 -7.82
CA ASP A 929 -14.96 23.38 -9.07
C ASP A 929 -16.50 23.44 -9.06
N VAL A 930 -17.07 23.86 -7.93
CA VAL A 930 -18.53 23.90 -7.72
C VAL A 930 -19.12 25.17 -8.31
N ARG A 931 -20.24 25.03 -9.02
CA ARG A 931 -21.01 26.12 -9.59
C ARG A 931 -22.20 26.50 -8.72
N TRP A 932 -22.83 25.47 -8.15
CA TRP A 932 -23.92 25.61 -7.19
C TRP A 932 -24.01 24.36 -6.32
N MET A 933 -24.53 24.54 -5.12
CA MET A 933 -24.95 23.43 -4.27
C MET A 933 -26.27 23.74 -3.59
N GLU A 934 -27.01 22.72 -3.21
CA GLU A 934 -28.32 22.78 -2.57
C GLU A 934 -28.35 21.85 -1.36
N LEU A 935 -28.90 22.34 -0.27
CA LEU A 935 -29.17 21.62 0.96
C LEU A 935 -30.66 21.58 1.17
N ALA A 936 -31.24 20.40 1.27
CA ALA A 936 -32.70 20.23 1.35
C ALA A 936 -33.08 19.20 2.40
N ASP A 937 -34.33 19.33 2.88
CA ASP A 937 -34.99 18.27 3.64
C ASP A 937 -35.65 17.22 2.71
N GLU A 938 -36.35 16.25 3.29
CA GLU A 938 -37.07 15.20 2.54
C GLU A 938 -38.22 15.76 1.67
N ALA A 939 -38.70 16.95 1.93
CA ALA A 939 -39.73 17.64 1.13
C ALA A 939 -39.14 18.50 0.00
N GLY A 940 -37.78 18.61 -0.07
CA GLY A 940 -37.10 19.45 -1.03
C GLY A 940 -37.08 20.95 -0.62
N GLU A 941 -37.46 21.29 0.61
CA GLU A 941 -37.33 22.66 1.14
C GLU A 941 -35.91 22.84 1.70
N GLY A 942 -35.30 24.00 1.51
CA GLY A 942 -33.96 24.27 2.00
C GLY A 942 -33.29 25.51 1.42
N LEU A 943 -31.98 25.48 1.24
CA LEU A 943 -31.18 26.57 0.69
C LEU A 943 -30.32 26.12 -0.47
N SER A 944 -30.18 27.00 -1.49
CA SER A 944 -29.24 26.88 -2.60
C SER A 944 -28.14 27.94 -2.43
N PHE A 945 -26.90 27.54 -2.69
CA PHE A 945 -25.69 28.35 -2.61
C PHE A 945 -25.01 28.44 -3.97
N ARG A 946 -24.64 29.65 -4.39
CA ARG A 946 -24.09 29.95 -5.71
C ARG A 946 -23.05 31.04 -5.62
N SER A 947 -22.13 31.08 -6.61
CA SER A 947 -21.14 32.14 -6.74
C SER A 947 -20.94 32.52 -8.21
N ASP A 948 -20.45 33.72 -8.50
CA ASP A 948 -20.00 34.11 -9.83
C ASP A 948 -18.70 33.43 -10.27
N LYS A 949 -17.98 32.87 -9.32
CA LYS A 949 -16.77 32.05 -9.54
C LYS A 949 -17.03 30.63 -9.06
N VAL A 950 -16.28 29.69 -9.57
CA VAL A 950 -16.24 28.33 -9.00
C VAL A 950 -15.72 28.42 -7.56
N PHE A 951 -16.25 27.57 -6.70
CA PHE A 951 -15.92 27.53 -5.29
C PHE A 951 -15.74 26.07 -4.82
N GLN A 952 -15.40 25.90 -3.57
CA GLN A 952 -15.32 24.61 -2.92
C GLN A 952 -16.35 24.57 -1.80
N PHE A 953 -16.81 23.37 -1.44
CA PHE A 953 -17.69 23.22 -0.29
C PHE A 953 -17.47 21.89 0.42
N CYS A 954 -17.83 21.87 1.69
CA CYS A 954 -17.91 20.67 2.52
C CYS A 954 -19.20 20.72 3.35
N VAL A 955 -19.91 19.59 3.44
CA VAL A 955 -21.11 19.42 4.29
C VAL A 955 -20.96 18.10 5.03
N ILE A 956 -20.85 18.15 6.36
CA ILE A 956 -20.63 16.96 7.19
C ILE A 956 -21.54 16.99 8.45
N PRO A 957 -21.88 15.83 9.04
CA PRO A 957 -22.78 15.73 10.19
C PRO A 957 -22.08 15.94 11.55
N PHE A 958 -20.89 16.54 11.54
CA PHE A 958 -20.05 16.77 12.73
C PHE A 958 -19.52 18.21 12.74
N THR A 959 -19.33 18.78 13.93
CA THR A 959 -18.66 20.07 14.06
C THR A 959 -17.16 19.94 13.80
N ASP A 960 -16.52 20.99 13.29
CA ASP A 960 -15.06 21.04 13.07
C ASP A 960 -14.29 20.71 14.36
N SER A 961 -14.75 21.25 15.51
CA SER A 961 -14.13 21.01 16.82
C SER A 961 -14.22 19.54 17.23
N ASN A 962 -15.31 18.84 16.90
CA ASN A 962 -15.41 17.41 17.20
C ASN A 962 -14.47 16.60 16.30
N VAL A 963 -14.45 16.87 14.99
CA VAL A 963 -13.55 16.19 14.04
C VAL A 963 -12.08 16.42 14.42
N ASP A 964 -11.69 17.65 14.77
CA ASP A 964 -10.31 18.01 15.11
C ASP A 964 -9.80 17.38 16.43
N LYS A 965 -10.73 17.09 17.36
CA LYS A 965 -10.41 16.50 18.68
C LYS A 965 -10.56 15.00 18.73
N ALA A 966 -11.37 14.41 17.86
CA ALA A 966 -11.62 12.97 17.89
C ALA A 966 -10.36 12.20 17.49
N THR A 967 -9.93 11.30 18.37
CA THR A 967 -8.79 10.41 18.11
C THR A 967 -9.20 9.21 17.27
N HIS A 968 -10.44 8.77 17.36
CA HIS A 968 -11.01 7.61 16.69
C HIS A 968 -12.44 7.90 16.23
N ILE A 969 -12.93 7.15 15.26
CA ILE A 969 -14.25 7.36 14.66
C ILE A 969 -15.41 7.15 15.67
N ASN A 970 -15.26 6.29 16.68
CA ASN A 970 -16.24 6.09 17.77
C ASN A 970 -16.34 7.28 18.73
N LYS A 971 -15.45 8.28 18.63
CA LYS A 971 -15.47 9.53 19.38
C LYS A 971 -16.17 10.68 18.65
N LEU A 972 -16.62 10.43 17.43
CA LEU A 972 -17.43 11.39 16.70
C LEU A 972 -18.83 11.46 17.28
N GLU A 973 -19.30 12.69 17.52
CA GLU A 973 -20.59 12.98 18.17
C GLU A 973 -21.51 13.75 17.23
N ARG A 974 -22.73 13.24 17.01
CA ARG A 974 -23.77 13.93 16.25
C ARG A 974 -24.54 14.86 17.18
N THR A 975 -24.60 16.13 16.83
CA THR A 975 -25.29 17.16 17.62
C THR A 975 -26.61 17.63 16.97
N GLY A 976 -27.09 16.91 15.95
CA GLY A 976 -28.34 17.24 15.25
C GLY A 976 -28.20 18.37 14.23
N ILE A 977 -26.96 18.65 13.80
CA ILE A 977 -26.65 19.68 12.79
C ILE A 977 -25.92 19.06 11.57
N ILE A 978 -25.90 19.79 10.49
CA ILE A 978 -24.90 19.69 9.44
C ILE A 978 -24.00 20.92 9.50
N ASN A 979 -22.68 20.70 9.41
CA ASN A 979 -21.66 21.73 9.35
C ASN A 979 -21.36 22.03 7.87
N VAL A 980 -21.46 23.30 7.48
CA VAL A 980 -21.40 23.76 6.10
C VAL A 980 -20.23 24.72 5.93
N HIS A 981 -19.37 24.42 4.98
CA HIS A 981 -18.31 25.32 4.51
C HIS A 981 -18.53 25.71 3.05
N LEU A 982 -18.41 26.99 2.75
CA LEU A 982 -18.40 27.58 1.42
C LEU A 982 -17.06 28.29 1.24
N ASP A 983 -16.12 27.65 0.54
CA ASP A 983 -14.76 28.16 0.42
C ASP A 983 -14.54 28.81 -0.95
N ALA A 984 -14.09 30.06 -0.95
CA ALA A 984 -13.54 30.70 -2.14
C ALA A 984 -12.21 30.03 -2.53
N GLU A 985 -11.42 29.69 -1.52
CA GLU A 985 -10.15 28.99 -1.68
C GLU A 985 -9.91 28.04 -0.49
N GLN A 986 -9.31 26.87 -0.77
CA GLN A 986 -8.86 25.93 0.24
C GLN A 986 -7.54 25.28 -0.22
N SER A 987 -6.60 25.13 0.70
CA SER A 987 -5.30 24.50 0.48
C SER A 987 -5.46 23.02 0.09
N GLY A 988 -4.54 22.52 -0.71
CA GLY A 988 -4.39 21.10 -1.01
C GLY A 988 -4.15 20.25 0.24
N VAL A 989 -4.00 18.94 0.04
CA VAL A 989 -3.74 17.97 1.12
C VAL A 989 -2.29 17.49 1.16
N GLY A 990 -1.56 17.53 0.03
CA GLY A 990 -0.15 17.15 -0.05
C GLY A 990 0.16 15.74 0.42
N THR A 991 1.43 15.50 0.78
CA THR A 991 1.96 14.23 1.30
C THR A 991 3.01 14.46 2.41
N ALA A 992 2.89 15.52 3.19
CA ALA A 992 3.89 16.02 4.13
C ALA A 992 4.23 15.05 5.29
N THR A 993 3.45 14.00 5.49
CA THR A 993 3.71 13.00 6.54
C THR A 993 5.04 12.27 6.33
N CYS A 994 5.43 12.03 5.06
CA CYS A 994 6.75 11.50 4.70
C CYS A 994 7.16 11.88 3.27
N GLY A 995 6.81 13.06 2.80
CA GLY A 995 7.11 13.51 1.44
C GLY A 995 7.06 15.02 1.31
N PRO A 996 6.92 15.54 0.10
CA PRO A 996 6.68 16.94 -0.13
C PRO A 996 5.35 17.38 0.46
N GLY A 997 5.32 18.57 1.04
CA GLY A 997 4.08 19.23 1.45
C GLY A 997 3.24 19.68 0.27
N VAL A 998 2.19 20.45 0.57
CA VAL A 998 1.35 21.06 -0.48
C VAL A 998 2.21 21.92 -1.40
N LEU A 999 2.16 21.64 -2.70
CA LEU A 999 2.93 22.39 -3.69
C LEU A 999 2.48 23.87 -3.73
N PRO A 1000 3.39 24.82 -4.01
CA PRO A 1000 3.08 26.25 -3.95
C PRO A 1000 1.82 26.70 -4.70
N PRO A 1001 1.50 26.17 -5.91
CA PRO A 1001 0.28 26.57 -6.63
C PRO A 1001 -1.03 26.17 -5.95
N TYR A 1002 -0.99 25.26 -4.99
CA TYR A 1002 -2.14 24.70 -4.29
C TYR A 1002 -2.29 25.22 -2.86
N ARG A 1003 -1.47 26.20 -2.46
CA ARG A 1003 -1.55 26.87 -1.16
C ARG A 1003 -2.47 28.08 -1.26
N VAL A 1004 -3.19 28.38 -0.19
CA VAL A 1004 -3.97 29.61 -0.10
C VAL A 1004 -3.00 30.78 0.13
N PRO A 1005 -2.94 31.79 -0.75
CA PRO A 1005 -2.05 32.95 -0.57
C PRO A 1005 -2.50 33.81 0.61
N VAL A 1006 -1.52 34.40 1.32
CA VAL A 1006 -1.80 35.33 2.42
C VAL A 1006 -1.84 36.76 1.86
N GLU A 1007 -2.98 37.10 1.26
CA GLU A 1007 -3.24 38.37 0.61
C GLU A 1007 -4.70 38.82 0.80
N LYS A 1008 -5.09 39.90 0.15
CA LYS A 1008 -6.47 40.36 0.15
C LYS A 1008 -7.36 39.44 -0.67
N HIS A 1009 -8.38 38.81 -0.02
CA HIS A 1009 -9.40 37.99 -0.69
C HIS A 1009 -10.71 38.79 -0.82
N THR A 1010 -11.40 38.66 -1.96
CA THR A 1010 -12.75 39.17 -2.15
C THR A 1010 -13.56 38.12 -2.90
N PHE A 1011 -14.65 37.69 -2.29
CA PHE A 1011 -15.54 36.67 -2.82
C PHE A 1011 -17.01 37.00 -2.50
N GLU A 1012 -17.91 36.30 -3.14
CA GLU A 1012 -19.33 36.54 -3.07
C GLU A 1012 -20.13 35.24 -3.17
N PHE A 1013 -21.03 35.04 -2.23
CA PHE A 1013 -21.99 33.96 -2.28
C PHE A 1013 -23.42 34.46 -2.33
N MET A 1014 -24.26 33.80 -3.07
CA MET A 1014 -25.71 34.01 -3.10
C MET A 1014 -26.40 32.86 -2.37
N ILE A 1015 -27.15 33.17 -1.32
CA ILE A 1015 -27.96 32.21 -0.54
C ILE A 1015 -29.40 32.39 -1.01
N CYS A 1016 -29.99 31.36 -1.56
CA CYS A 1016 -31.34 31.37 -2.11
C CYS A 1016 -32.19 30.28 -1.45
N PRO A 1017 -33.45 30.60 -1.08
CA PRO A 1017 -34.35 29.55 -0.61
C PRO A 1017 -34.70 28.60 -1.77
N LEU A 1018 -34.81 27.30 -1.46
CA LEU A 1018 -35.43 26.30 -2.34
C LEU A 1018 -36.96 26.33 -2.17
N LYS A 1019 -37.68 26.03 -3.25
CA LYS A 1019 -39.13 26.08 -3.27
C LYS A 1019 -39.81 25.06 -2.37
#